data_0d859f02670ca959bd266cb8828e8d68
#
_entry.id   0d859f02670ca959bd266cb8828e8d68
#
_cell.length_a   1.000
_cell.length_b   1.000
_cell.length_c   1.000
_cell.angle_alpha   90.00
_cell.angle_beta   90.00
_cell.angle_gamma   90.00
#
_symmetry.space_group_name_H-M   'P 1'
#
loop_
_entity.id
_entity.type
_entity.pdbx_description
1 polymer ?
#
loop_
_entity_poly.entity_id
_entity_poly.type
_entity_poly.pdbx_seq_one_letter_code
_entity_poly.pdbx_strand_id
1 'polypeptide(L)'
;MSKPSEHKSVQARILKYAQEIGWRFVSQSEAESRREFDTSGISPREKAKNASRYFTELLFETVKNFNPKYKDSKEELLRKLDLPLPTIQGNREFLEHLQGQKTYFSKEEKREFNLKLIDFEHPERNVYEVTEEYYLFNGQYANREDVIFLVNGIPVLVIECKNATKDEAIALGVDQIRRYHRETPEMFVPQQLYTATESIGFSYGVTWNTIRRNIFNWKEEEIGNLEAKVKSFCTRDNVLDYLGKFIVFAEQNEELNKYILRQHQKTAVEKVVERALDKTKTRGLVWHTQGSGKTYTMIKTAELLFKAPESEKPTILLMIDRNELEDQMLKNLSSVGVNNVVQAEHIVDLQKLLKKDYRGIILSMVHKFRDMPAEVNMRKNIYVLIDEAHRTTGGDLGNFLMAAIPNATFIGFTGTPIDKTVYGRGTFKTFGIDDKEGYLHKYSIADSIEDGTTLPLFYGMAPNEMLVPKEILEKEFLNLAEAYGVNDIEELNKILDRAVNTRNFLKGQERVEKVAEYVAKHFKENVEPLGYKAFLVGVDRPACAMYKKALDKHLPKEYSEVVYTGNNNDTEDLKSHHLDSKKEKDIRKKFTKIEEYPKILIVTEKLLTGYDAPILYAMYLDKPMRDHTLLQAIARVNRPYENEEKDMVKPHGFVLDFVGIFENLEKALAFDSDEINAIVKDINLLKHLFKAKMEEHVPKYLGLITHNFNDKDTDNLIAHFRDKSIRKEFFKLYKEIEMLYEIISPDKFLRPYIDDYATLSAIFKVVRNAYTKRVQVDREFQRKTNELIQQKIGIGNLEQANEFFEINEKTIQKIKDSQDNDNTRVINLVKSIERIAEEESEDPFLIGLLERAEQVRENFENRQVSTQEALEEIKKIYEDDIRRKKEQAEKGFDGLTFFIYRTLLDSNLKNAESVTKQIKEEFVNNPNWKSSEKELRELRKGAYYAVLAEEDDIDKAATIIEQLFNHLFIAYEL
;
A
#
# COMPACT_ATOMS: atom_id res chain seq x y z
N MET A 1 -23.94 2.64 -50.32
CA MET A 1 -24.25 2.52 -48.86
C MET A 1 -23.99 3.86 -48.20
N SER A 2 -25.02 4.47 -47.60
CA SER A 2 -24.84 5.71 -46.84
C SER A 2 -23.87 5.46 -45.66
N LYS A 3 -22.87 6.35 -45.47
CA LYS A 3 -22.00 6.26 -44.29
C LYS A 3 -22.88 6.24 -43.02
N PRO A 4 -22.61 5.35 -42.04
CA PRO A 4 -23.38 5.34 -40.80
C PRO A 4 -23.24 6.71 -40.13
N SER A 5 -24.38 7.36 -39.79
CA SER A 5 -24.36 8.58 -39.01
C SER A 5 -24.11 8.26 -37.53
N GLU A 6 -23.48 9.15 -36.77
CA GLU A 6 -23.25 9.05 -35.32
C GLU A 6 -24.54 8.68 -34.56
N HIS A 7 -25.65 9.33 -34.92
CA HIS A 7 -26.97 9.05 -34.37
C HIS A 7 -27.45 7.60 -34.57
N LYS A 8 -27.28 7.04 -35.77
CA LYS A 8 -27.76 5.67 -36.06
C LYS A 8 -26.87 4.59 -35.48
N SER A 9 -25.55 4.85 -35.36
CA SER A 9 -24.59 3.84 -34.96
C SER A 9 -24.39 3.73 -33.44
N VAL A 10 -24.54 4.82 -32.70
CA VAL A 10 -24.26 4.88 -31.25
C VAL A 10 -25.44 5.43 -30.47
N GLN A 11 -25.87 6.66 -30.73
CA GLN A 11 -26.87 7.39 -29.94
C GLN A 11 -28.21 6.63 -29.81
N ALA A 12 -28.80 6.20 -30.94
CA ALA A 12 -30.06 5.44 -30.92
C ALA A 12 -29.96 4.09 -30.18
N ARG A 13 -28.77 3.46 -30.21
CA ARG A 13 -28.56 2.22 -29.45
C ARG A 13 -28.55 2.48 -27.95
N ILE A 14 -27.88 3.56 -27.50
CA ILE A 14 -27.83 3.96 -26.09
C ILE A 14 -29.24 4.25 -25.58
N LEU A 15 -30.05 5.02 -26.31
CA LEU A 15 -31.44 5.30 -25.96
C LEU A 15 -32.27 4.02 -25.82
N LYS A 16 -32.08 3.05 -26.74
CA LYS A 16 -32.72 1.74 -26.63
C LYS A 16 -32.29 0.99 -25.38
N TYR A 17 -30.98 0.89 -25.11
CA TYR A 17 -30.45 0.20 -23.94
C TYR A 17 -30.90 0.85 -22.63
N ALA A 18 -30.98 2.20 -22.60
CA ALA A 18 -31.49 2.92 -21.44
C ALA A 18 -32.94 2.56 -21.15
N GLN A 19 -33.79 2.46 -22.20
CA GLN A 19 -35.19 2.03 -22.05
C GLN A 19 -35.29 0.59 -21.52
N GLU A 20 -34.46 -0.31 -21.99
CA GLU A 20 -34.42 -1.71 -21.54
C GLU A 20 -34.07 -1.87 -20.07
N ILE A 21 -33.31 -0.92 -19.48
CA ILE A 21 -32.99 -0.90 -18.06
C ILE A 21 -33.90 0.04 -17.24
N GLY A 22 -34.99 0.50 -17.86
CA GLY A 22 -36.11 1.15 -17.19
C GLY A 22 -36.13 2.70 -17.23
N TRP A 23 -35.25 3.38 -17.98
CA TRP A 23 -35.35 4.81 -18.21
C TRP A 23 -36.46 5.10 -19.23
N ARG A 24 -37.27 6.11 -18.95
CA ARG A 24 -38.31 6.53 -19.87
C ARG A 24 -37.72 7.49 -20.91
N PHE A 25 -37.85 7.11 -22.18
CA PHE A 25 -37.43 8.01 -23.27
C PHE A 25 -38.42 9.20 -23.41
N VAL A 26 -37.84 10.39 -23.50
CA VAL A 26 -38.52 11.65 -23.77
C VAL A 26 -37.97 12.19 -25.07
N SER A 27 -38.83 12.41 -26.06
CA SER A 27 -38.40 12.97 -27.35
C SER A 27 -37.86 14.38 -27.22
N GLN A 28 -36.98 14.80 -28.13
CA GLN A 28 -36.40 16.14 -28.14
C GLN A 28 -37.48 17.20 -28.03
N SER A 29 -38.57 17.12 -28.85
CA SER A 29 -39.66 18.07 -28.82
C SER A 29 -40.42 18.13 -27.49
N GLU A 30 -40.60 16.99 -26.83
CA GLU A 30 -41.22 16.93 -25.51
C GLU A 30 -40.26 17.49 -24.46
N ALA A 31 -38.97 17.20 -24.54
CA ALA A 31 -37.96 17.77 -23.67
C ALA A 31 -37.85 19.29 -23.77
N GLU A 32 -37.88 19.85 -24.99
CA GLU A 32 -37.93 21.28 -25.24
C GLU A 32 -39.18 21.93 -24.61
N SER A 33 -40.34 21.32 -24.78
CA SER A 33 -41.60 21.81 -24.18
C SER A 33 -41.52 21.80 -22.65
N ARG A 34 -41.01 20.75 -22.03
CA ARG A 34 -40.88 20.63 -20.57
C ARG A 34 -39.83 21.58 -19.97
N ARG A 35 -38.95 22.10 -20.79
CA ARG A 35 -37.96 23.13 -20.47
C ARG A 35 -38.42 24.55 -20.77
N GLU A 36 -39.66 24.72 -21.12
CA GLU A 36 -40.27 26.03 -21.39
C GLU A 36 -39.61 26.77 -22.56
N PHE A 37 -39.28 26.07 -23.65
CA PHE A 37 -38.83 26.71 -24.90
C PHE A 37 -39.91 27.61 -25.48
N ASP A 38 -39.49 28.78 -25.99
CA ASP A 38 -40.40 29.71 -26.62
C ASP A 38 -40.86 29.19 -27.99
N THR A 39 -42.13 28.80 -28.06
CA THR A 39 -42.74 28.28 -29.31
C THR A 39 -42.87 29.32 -30.40
N SER A 40 -42.77 30.63 -30.09
CA SER A 40 -42.86 31.72 -31.04
C SER A 40 -41.51 32.04 -31.73
N GLY A 41 -40.39 31.58 -31.17
CA GLY A 41 -39.08 31.83 -31.76
C GLY A 41 -38.89 31.15 -33.11
N ILE A 42 -38.22 31.84 -34.04
CA ILE A 42 -37.99 31.37 -35.40
C ILE A 42 -36.75 30.44 -35.46
N SER A 43 -35.71 30.80 -34.71
CA SER A 43 -34.46 30.02 -34.68
C SER A 43 -34.34 29.19 -33.40
N PRO A 44 -33.54 28.10 -33.39
CA PRO A 44 -33.26 27.37 -32.17
C PRO A 44 -32.72 28.23 -31.03
N ARG A 45 -31.89 29.22 -31.31
CA ARG A 45 -31.37 30.18 -30.32
C ARG A 45 -32.46 31.05 -29.70
N GLU A 46 -33.41 31.55 -30.52
CA GLU A 46 -34.53 32.33 -30.01
C GLU A 46 -35.42 31.50 -29.11
N LYS A 47 -35.72 30.25 -29.53
CA LYS A 47 -36.56 29.33 -28.76
C LYS A 47 -35.92 28.98 -27.40
N ALA A 48 -34.62 28.83 -27.33
CA ALA A 48 -33.88 28.41 -26.13
C ALA A 48 -33.45 29.57 -25.21
N LYS A 49 -33.70 30.85 -25.60
CA LYS A 49 -33.15 32.04 -24.92
C LYS A 49 -33.44 32.10 -23.40
N ASN A 50 -34.63 31.64 -23.01
CA ASN A 50 -35.04 31.64 -21.61
C ASN A 50 -35.40 30.22 -21.10
N ALA A 51 -35.01 29.21 -21.85
CA ALA A 51 -35.34 27.83 -21.52
C ALA A 51 -34.64 27.39 -20.24
N SER A 52 -35.39 26.65 -19.42
CA SER A 52 -34.86 26.05 -18.21
C SER A 52 -33.85 24.94 -18.51
N ARG A 53 -32.94 24.72 -17.57
CA ARG A 53 -32.04 23.53 -17.54
C ARG A 53 -32.76 22.26 -17.03
N TYR A 54 -33.98 22.40 -16.54
CA TYR A 54 -34.73 21.35 -15.86
C TYR A 54 -36.08 21.09 -16.57
N PHE A 55 -36.66 19.90 -16.33
CA PHE A 55 -38.08 19.69 -16.62
C PHE A 55 -38.88 20.25 -15.45
N THR A 56 -39.27 21.52 -15.61
CA THR A 56 -39.68 22.39 -14.51
C THR A 56 -40.89 21.89 -13.72
N GLU A 57 -41.95 21.42 -14.38
CA GLU A 57 -43.15 20.93 -13.70
C GLU A 57 -42.87 19.62 -12.97
N LEU A 58 -42.23 18.65 -13.65
CA LEU A 58 -41.85 17.37 -13.03
C LEU A 58 -41.02 17.57 -11.78
N LEU A 59 -40.01 18.45 -11.88
CA LEU A 59 -39.14 18.76 -10.74
C LEU A 59 -39.93 19.34 -9.57
N PHE A 60 -40.78 20.31 -9.84
CA PHE A 60 -41.57 20.97 -8.81
C PHE A 60 -42.58 20.03 -8.14
N GLU A 61 -43.29 19.21 -8.91
CA GLU A 61 -44.19 18.17 -8.37
C GLU A 61 -43.47 17.16 -7.52
N THR A 62 -42.31 16.70 -7.99
CA THR A 62 -41.51 15.72 -7.23
C THR A 62 -40.98 16.31 -5.91
N VAL A 63 -40.49 17.56 -5.95
CA VAL A 63 -40.06 18.26 -4.74
C VAL A 63 -41.18 18.39 -3.73
N LYS A 64 -42.37 18.75 -4.16
CA LYS A 64 -43.57 18.82 -3.28
C LYS A 64 -43.91 17.45 -2.66
N ASN A 65 -43.85 16.41 -3.45
CA ASN A 65 -44.12 15.06 -3.00
C ASN A 65 -43.13 14.57 -1.94
N PHE A 66 -41.84 14.88 -2.13
CA PHE A 66 -40.79 14.51 -1.19
C PHE A 66 -40.74 15.42 0.03
N ASN A 67 -41.22 16.67 -0.09
CA ASN A 67 -41.15 17.69 0.94
C ASN A 67 -42.54 18.27 1.21
N PRO A 68 -43.43 17.57 1.93
CA PRO A 68 -44.84 18.00 2.13
C PRO A 68 -44.98 19.37 2.78
N LYS A 69 -43.96 19.83 3.52
CA LYS A 69 -43.88 21.13 4.18
C LYS A 69 -43.34 22.25 3.31
N TYR A 70 -42.90 21.96 2.07
CA TYR A 70 -42.44 22.92 1.08
C TYR A 70 -43.62 23.65 0.49
N LYS A 71 -43.72 24.96 0.68
CA LYS A 71 -44.84 25.80 0.25
C LYS A 71 -44.41 26.92 -0.71
N ASP A 72 -43.10 27.03 -1.00
CA ASP A 72 -42.60 28.03 -1.94
C ASP A 72 -43.07 27.71 -3.38
N SER A 73 -43.06 28.70 -4.25
CA SER A 73 -43.50 28.55 -5.65
C SER A 73 -42.45 27.79 -6.51
N LYS A 74 -42.88 27.42 -7.72
CA LYS A 74 -41.99 26.82 -8.72
C LYS A 74 -40.83 27.76 -9.07
N GLU A 75 -41.15 29.05 -9.28
CA GLU A 75 -40.14 30.07 -9.61
C GLU A 75 -39.11 30.27 -8.49
N GLU A 76 -39.55 30.20 -7.22
CA GLU A 76 -38.65 30.28 -6.06
C GLU A 76 -37.73 29.06 -6.00
N LEU A 77 -38.26 27.87 -6.27
CA LEU A 77 -37.46 26.64 -6.35
C LEU A 77 -36.41 26.75 -7.47
N LEU A 78 -36.85 27.10 -8.69
CA LEU A 78 -35.93 27.20 -9.82
C LEU A 78 -34.86 28.26 -9.57
N ARG A 79 -35.26 29.45 -9.06
CA ARG A 79 -34.33 30.50 -8.69
C ARG A 79 -33.28 29.99 -7.68
N LYS A 80 -33.68 29.19 -6.69
CA LYS A 80 -32.78 28.62 -5.70
C LYS A 80 -31.77 27.63 -6.33
N LEU A 81 -32.24 26.83 -7.28
CA LEU A 81 -31.39 25.86 -7.98
C LEU A 81 -30.49 26.50 -9.05
N ASP A 82 -30.80 27.73 -9.48
CA ASP A 82 -30.00 28.50 -10.42
C ASP A 82 -29.00 29.47 -9.75
N LEU A 83 -29.02 29.56 -8.40
CA LEU A 83 -28.09 30.41 -7.64
C LEU A 83 -26.63 29.92 -7.73
N PRO A 84 -26.33 28.62 -7.71
CA PRO A 84 -24.95 28.15 -7.83
C PRO A 84 -24.29 28.65 -9.12
N LEU A 85 -23.11 29.25 -8.97
CA LEU A 85 -22.38 29.81 -10.11
C LEU A 85 -21.89 28.70 -11.06
N PRO A 86 -21.68 28.98 -12.35
CA PRO A 86 -21.13 28.01 -13.29
C PRO A 86 -19.61 27.83 -13.10
N THR A 87 -19.27 27.26 -11.95
CA THR A 87 -17.91 26.95 -11.48
C THR A 87 -17.89 25.58 -10.80
N ILE A 88 -16.72 25.04 -10.55
CA ILE A 88 -16.57 23.79 -9.77
C ILE A 88 -17.18 23.91 -8.36
N GLN A 89 -17.10 25.09 -7.73
CA GLN A 89 -17.73 25.35 -6.43
C GLN A 89 -19.26 25.29 -6.53
N GLY A 90 -19.83 25.92 -7.58
CA GLY A 90 -21.29 25.85 -7.82
C GLY A 90 -21.75 24.43 -8.15
N ASN A 91 -20.97 23.66 -8.88
CA ASN A 91 -21.27 22.25 -9.12
C ASN A 91 -21.21 21.41 -7.83
N ARG A 92 -20.26 21.69 -6.93
CA ARG A 92 -20.21 21.08 -5.58
C ARG A 92 -21.47 21.44 -4.78
N GLU A 93 -21.82 22.72 -4.76
CA GLU A 93 -23.02 23.18 -4.07
C GLU A 93 -24.28 22.52 -4.62
N PHE A 94 -24.33 22.31 -5.93
CA PHE A 94 -25.45 21.60 -6.55
C PHE A 94 -25.49 20.12 -6.19
N LEU A 95 -24.34 19.44 -6.08
CA LEU A 95 -24.28 18.07 -5.57
C LEU A 95 -24.82 17.99 -4.13
N GLU A 96 -24.50 18.96 -3.28
CA GLU A 96 -25.04 19.06 -1.93
C GLU A 96 -26.58 19.21 -1.94
N HIS A 97 -27.16 19.95 -2.94
CA HIS A 97 -28.61 19.97 -3.16
C HIS A 97 -29.14 18.59 -3.54
N LEU A 98 -28.52 17.88 -4.49
CA LEU A 98 -28.95 16.55 -4.90
C LEU A 98 -28.91 15.56 -3.72
N GLN A 99 -27.93 15.66 -2.85
CA GLN A 99 -27.77 14.82 -1.67
C GLN A 99 -28.65 15.22 -0.47
N GLY A 100 -29.51 16.23 -0.63
CA GLY A 100 -30.42 16.68 0.44
C GLY A 100 -29.71 17.35 1.62
N GLN A 101 -28.52 17.92 1.40
CA GLN A 101 -27.76 18.64 2.44
C GLN A 101 -28.13 20.12 2.55
N LYS A 102 -28.84 20.64 1.58
CA LYS A 102 -29.36 22.03 1.59
C LYS A 102 -30.76 22.08 2.17
N THR A 103 -31.09 23.19 2.82
CA THR A 103 -32.33 23.36 3.56
C THR A 103 -33.27 24.36 2.92
N TYR A 104 -34.53 24.29 3.29
CA TYR A 104 -35.53 25.32 3.08
C TYR A 104 -36.22 25.68 4.40
N PHE A 105 -36.60 26.94 4.56
CA PHE A 105 -37.30 27.39 5.77
C PHE A 105 -38.81 27.24 5.59
N SER A 106 -39.43 26.44 6.52
CA SER A 106 -40.87 26.35 6.57
C SER A 106 -41.44 27.46 7.47
N LYS A 107 -42.23 28.38 6.86
CA LYS A 107 -42.86 29.47 7.60
C LYS A 107 -43.92 28.97 8.62
N GLU A 108 -44.54 27.83 8.34
CA GLU A 108 -45.53 27.19 9.25
C GLU A 108 -44.85 26.61 10.47
N GLU A 109 -43.77 25.85 10.29
CA GLU A 109 -43.06 25.19 11.35
C GLU A 109 -41.98 26.07 12.02
N LYS A 110 -41.70 27.22 11.46
CA LYS A 110 -40.68 28.17 11.92
C LYS A 110 -39.27 27.57 12.09
N ARG A 111 -38.95 26.60 11.25
CA ARG A 111 -37.63 25.92 11.24
C ARG A 111 -37.23 25.50 9.85
N GLU A 112 -35.95 25.15 9.70
CA GLU A 112 -35.40 24.61 8.46
C GLU A 112 -35.61 23.10 8.38
N PHE A 113 -35.79 22.62 7.14
CA PHE A 113 -35.87 21.22 6.75
C PHE A 113 -34.94 20.98 5.57
N ASN A 114 -34.35 19.81 5.49
CA ASN A 114 -33.58 19.41 4.33
C ASN A 114 -34.46 19.37 3.08
N LEU A 115 -33.98 19.92 1.99
CA LEU A 115 -34.68 19.91 0.70
C LEU A 115 -34.30 18.63 -0.06
N LYS A 116 -35.19 17.67 -0.09
CA LYS A 116 -35.01 16.40 -0.80
C LYS A 116 -35.38 16.59 -2.28
N LEU A 117 -34.37 16.54 -3.17
CA LEU A 117 -34.54 16.56 -4.64
C LEU A 117 -34.54 15.14 -5.22
N ILE A 118 -33.77 14.23 -4.62
CA ILE A 118 -33.66 12.81 -4.97
C ILE A 118 -33.91 11.97 -3.72
N ASP A 119 -34.65 10.90 -3.86
CA ASP A 119 -34.85 9.92 -2.79
C ASP A 119 -33.86 8.75 -2.96
N PHE A 120 -32.77 8.79 -2.20
CA PHE A 120 -31.76 7.73 -2.19
C PHE A 120 -32.17 6.53 -1.32
N GLU A 121 -33.06 6.72 -0.36
CA GLU A 121 -33.55 5.65 0.53
C GLU A 121 -34.62 4.79 -0.16
N HIS A 122 -35.42 5.42 -1.02
CA HIS A 122 -36.48 4.78 -1.81
C HIS A 122 -36.30 5.10 -3.29
N PRO A 123 -35.34 4.49 -3.97
CA PRO A 123 -34.99 4.77 -5.37
C PRO A 123 -36.18 4.67 -6.33
N GLU A 124 -37.14 3.79 -6.05
CA GLU A 124 -38.34 3.54 -6.85
C GLU A 124 -39.30 4.75 -6.90
N ARG A 125 -39.16 5.72 -6.00
CA ARG A 125 -39.98 6.93 -5.96
C ARG A 125 -39.50 8.01 -6.91
N ASN A 126 -38.28 7.89 -7.41
CA ASN A 126 -37.73 8.85 -8.37
C ASN A 126 -38.26 8.57 -9.77
N VAL A 127 -38.33 9.63 -10.58
CA VAL A 127 -38.62 9.54 -12.02
C VAL A 127 -37.32 9.57 -12.80
N TYR A 128 -37.10 8.56 -13.63
CA TYR A 128 -35.92 8.34 -14.42
C TYR A 128 -36.23 8.51 -15.91
N GLU A 129 -35.64 9.51 -16.54
CA GLU A 129 -35.89 9.84 -17.93
C GLU A 129 -34.58 10.00 -18.69
N VAL A 130 -34.63 9.73 -19.99
CA VAL A 130 -33.53 9.89 -20.92
C VAL A 130 -34.02 10.61 -22.15
N THR A 131 -33.24 11.60 -22.62
CA THR A 131 -33.54 12.36 -23.83
C THR A 131 -32.30 12.55 -24.70
N GLU A 132 -32.48 13.06 -25.89
CA GLU A 132 -31.43 13.32 -26.85
C GLU A 132 -31.40 14.76 -27.28
N GLU A 133 -30.26 15.19 -27.90
CA GLU A 133 -30.12 16.48 -28.54
C GLU A 133 -30.46 17.65 -27.61
N TYR A 134 -29.90 17.64 -26.38
CA TYR A 134 -30.22 18.56 -25.30
C TYR A 134 -29.59 19.95 -25.56
N TYR A 135 -30.33 20.85 -26.11
CA TYR A 135 -29.86 22.15 -26.58
C TYR A 135 -29.88 23.20 -25.47
N LEU A 136 -28.78 23.97 -25.32
CA LEU A 136 -28.71 25.15 -24.46
C LEU A 136 -28.15 26.35 -25.25
N PHE A 137 -28.69 27.53 -24.99
CA PHE A 137 -28.15 28.79 -25.44
C PHE A 137 -28.05 29.78 -24.27
N ASN A 138 -26.84 30.27 -23.97
CA ASN A 138 -26.58 31.16 -22.83
C ASN A 138 -26.52 32.66 -23.23
N GLY A 139 -27.00 33.01 -24.42
CA GLY A 139 -26.94 34.37 -24.96
C GLY A 139 -25.71 34.63 -25.85
N GLN A 140 -24.65 33.90 -25.71
CA GLN A 140 -23.44 34.00 -26.52
C GLN A 140 -23.17 32.72 -27.31
N TYR A 141 -23.12 31.58 -26.62
CA TYR A 141 -22.81 30.27 -27.21
C TYR A 141 -24.03 29.36 -27.14
N ALA A 142 -24.09 28.46 -28.10
CA ALA A 142 -25.09 27.41 -28.15
C ALA A 142 -24.41 26.04 -28.30
N ASN A 143 -24.75 25.13 -27.45
CA ASN A 143 -24.27 23.76 -27.48
C ASN A 143 -25.43 22.76 -27.41
N ARG A 144 -25.16 21.53 -27.85
CA ARG A 144 -26.14 20.48 -27.91
C ARG A 144 -25.49 19.17 -27.49
N GLU A 145 -25.95 18.62 -26.41
CA GLU A 145 -25.46 17.36 -25.84
C GLU A 145 -26.22 16.18 -26.45
N ASP A 146 -25.54 15.08 -26.73
CA ASP A 146 -26.09 13.96 -27.52
C ASP A 146 -27.16 13.18 -26.74
N VAL A 147 -26.85 12.67 -25.56
CA VAL A 147 -27.78 11.92 -24.70
C VAL A 147 -27.68 12.38 -23.25
N ILE A 148 -28.83 12.68 -22.65
CA ILE A 148 -28.94 13.18 -21.28
C ILE A 148 -29.82 12.26 -20.44
N PHE A 149 -29.35 11.90 -19.27
CA PHE A 149 -30.09 11.16 -18.25
C PHE A 149 -30.54 12.14 -17.16
N LEU A 150 -31.83 12.11 -16.86
CA LEU A 150 -32.44 13.00 -15.87
C LEU A 150 -33.05 12.18 -14.71
N VAL A 151 -32.84 12.65 -13.50
CA VAL A 151 -33.52 12.15 -12.32
C VAL A 151 -34.45 13.27 -11.79
N ASN A 152 -35.73 12.99 -11.70
CA ASN A 152 -36.74 13.96 -11.27
C ASN A 152 -36.73 15.27 -12.10
N GLY A 153 -36.41 15.16 -13.39
CA GLY A 153 -36.30 16.32 -14.29
C GLY A 153 -35.00 17.10 -14.18
N ILE A 154 -34.03 16.65 -13.38
CA ILE A 154 -32.69 17.24 -13.22
C ILE A 154 -31.71 16.47 -14.09
N PRO A 155 -30.98 17.12 -15.04
CA PRO A 155 -29.94 16.45 -15.82
C PRO A 155 -28.73 16.12 -14.92
N VAL A 156 -28.36 14.84 -14.83
CA VAL A 156 -27.28 14.37 -13.92
C VAL A 156 -26.12 13.71 -14.64
N LEU A 157 -26.36 13.11 -15.83
CA LEU A 157 -25.36 12.40 -16.62
C LEU A 157 -25.52 12.80 -18.09
N VAL A 158 -24.41 13.18 -18.71
CA VAL A 158 -24.31 13.42 -20.17
C VAL A 158 -23.50 12.31 -20.83
N ILE A 159 -23.97 11.80 -21.96
CA ILE A 159 -23.22 10.87 -22.81
C ILE A 159 -22.96 11.55 -24.15
N GLU A 160 -21.67 11.75 -24.45
CA GLU A 160 -21.20 12.25 -25.73
C GLU A 160 -20.85 11.07 -26.63
N CYS A 161 -21.47 11.01 -27.81
CA CYS A 161 -21.37 9.92 -28.75
C CYS A 161 -20.45 10.28 -29.91
N LYS A 162 -19.62 9.37 -30.35
CA LYS A 162 -18.76 9.54 -31.51
C LYS A 162 -18.84 8.34 -32.43
N ASN A 163 -18.57 8.61 -33.71
CA ASN A 163 -18.54 7.55 -34.73
C ASN A 163 -17.22 6.77 -34.63
N ALA A 164 -17.30 5.46 -34.52
CA ALA A 164 -16.14 4.56 -34.45
C ALA A 164 -15.22 4.60 -35.71
N THR A 165 -15.64 5.21 -36.79
CA THR A 165 -14.79 5.39 -37.98
C THR A 165 -13.83 6.57 -37.87
N LYS A 166 -13.91 7.35 -36.80
CA LYS A 166 -12.97 8.44 -36.51
C LYS A 166 -11.81 7.92 -35.66
N ASP A 167 -10.60 8.28 -36.03
CA ASP A 167 -9.44 8.05 -35.23
C ASP A 167 -9.59 8.80 -33.90
N GLU A 168 -9.24 8.16 -32.77
CA GLU A 168 -9.34 8.72 -31.43
C GLU A 168 -10.75 9.25 -31.06
N ALA A 169 -11.80 8.53 -31.45
CA ALA A 169 -13.19 8.96 -31.28
C ALA A 169 -13.55 9.37 -29.84
N ILE A 170 -13.07 8.63 -28.83
CA ILE A 170 -13.28 8.96 -27.40
C ILE A 170 -12.60 10.27 -27.02
N ALA A 171 -11.36 10.50 -27.47
CA ALA A 171 -10.65 11.76 -27.21
C ALA A 171 -11.41 12.97 -27.80
N LEU A 172 -11.94 12.83 -29.02
CA LEU A 172 -12.80 13.84 -29.63
C LEU A 172 -14.09 14.11 -28.83
N GLY A 173 -14.68 13.07 -28.23
CA GLY A 173 -15.84 13.22 -27.33
C GLY A 173 -15.48 14.02 -26.08
N VAL A 174 -14.35 13.71 -25.46
CA VAL A 174 -13.86 14.45 -24.30
C VAL A 174 -13.52 15.89 -24.63
N ASP A 175 -12.91 16.18 -25.78
CA ASP A 175 -12.61 17.54 -26.24
C ASP A 175 -13.90 18.34 -26.49
N GLN A 176 -14.97 17.67 -26.92
CA GLN A 176 -16.27 18.29 -27.04
C GLN A 176 -16.85 18.67 -25.68
N ILE A 177 -16.78 17.80 -24.69
CA ILE A 177 -17.14 18.11 -23.29
C ILE A 177 -16.31 19.29 -22.75
N ARG A 178 -14.99 19.33 -23.01
CA ARG A 178 -14.11 20.46 -22.64
C ARG A 178 -14.55 21.78 -23.29
N ARG A 179 -14.92 21.72 -24.55
CA ARG A 179 -15.45 22.88 -25.26
C ARG A 179 -16.74 23.38 -24.60
N TYR A 180 -17.67 22.49 -24.28
CA TYR A 180 -18.92 22.83 -23.63
C TYR A 180 -18.71 23.47 -22.25
N HIS A 181 -17.76 22.99 -21.46
CA HIS A 181 -17.38 23.62 -20.19
C HIS A 181 -16.90 25.06 -20.33
N ARG A 182 -16.28 25.41 -21.47
CA ARG A 182 -15.84 26.80 -21.73
C ARG A 182 -16.96 27.67 -22.31
N GLU A 183 -17.78 27.12 -23.16
CA GLU A 183 -18.81 27.85 -23.92
C GLU A 183 -20.13 27.97 -23.16
N THR A 184 -20.56 26.88 -22.53
CA THR A 184 -21.86 26.82 -21.81
C THR A 184 -21.69 26.11 -20.45
N PRO A 185 -20.85 26.64 -19.54
CA PRO A 185 -20.59 26.04 -18.24
C PRO A 185 -21.84 25.90 -17.37
N GLU A 186 -22.91 26.66 -17.66
CA GLU A 186 -24.21 26.57 -16.98
C GLU A 186 -24.83 25.17 -17.08
N MET A 187 -24.58 24.42 -18.16
CA MET A 187 -25.08 23.05 -18.34
C MET A 187 -24.51 22.12 -17.26
N PHE A 188 -23.24 22.32 -16.89
CA PHE A 188 -22.49 21.49 -16.00
C PHE A 188 -22.64 21.85 -14.51
N VAL A 189 -23.53 22.78 -14.15
CA VAL A 189 -23.86 23.05 -12.76
C VAL A 189 -24.66 21.86 -12.16
N PRO A 190 -25.80 21.42 -12.77
CA PRO A 190 -26.54 20.25 -12.28
C PRO A 190 -25.91 18.92 -12.68
N GLN A 191 -25.30 18.84 -13.83
CA GLN A 191 -24.69 17.60 -14.34
C GLN A 191 -23.46 17.23 -13.53
N GLN A 192 -23.42 16.00 -13.05
CA GLN A 192 -22.36 15.51 -12.18
C GLN A 192 -21.42 14.53 -12.89
N LEU A 193 -21.95 13.79 -13.84
CA LEU A 193 -21.27 12.73 -14.55
C LEU A 193 -21.25 13.00 -16.06
N TYR A 194 -20.20 12.55 -16.73
CA TYR A 194 -20.20 12.47 -18.17
C TYR A 194 -19.56 11.15 -18.64
N THR A 195 -19.92 10.75 -19.84
CA THR A 195 -19.26 9.66 -20.56
C THR A 195 -18.96 10.09 -21.99
N ALA A 196 -17.88 9.57 -22.56
CA ALA A 196 -17.57 9.64 -23.95
C ALA A 196 -17.52 8.23 -24.51
N THR A 197 -18.25 7.97 -25.59
CA THR A 197 -18.38 6.63 -26.11
C THR A 197 -18.41 6.59 -27.64
N GLU A 198 -18.00 5.45 -28.15
CA GLU A 198 -18.12 5.04 -29.54
C GLU A 198 -18.69 3.62 -29.61
N SER A 199 -18.61 2.91 -30.73
CA SER A 199 -19.24 1.57 -30.84
C SER A 199 -18.61 0.49 -29.95
N ILE A 200 -17.41 0.69 -29.41
CA ILE A 200 -16.64 -0.29 -28.66
C ILE A 200 -16.26 0.24 -27.28
N GLY A 201 -15.71 1.44 -27.23
CA GLY A 201 -15.23 2.08 -26.02
C GLY A 201 -16.31 2.82 -25.25
N PHE A 202 -16.20 2.83 -23.91
CA PHE A 202 -17.09 3.56 -23.02
C PHE A 202 -16.27 4.13 -21.87
N SER A 203 -15.96 5.42 -21.96
CA SER A 203 -15.16 6.13 -20.95
C SER A 203 -16.04 7.04 -20.12
N TYR A 204 -15.77 7.13 -18.82
CA TYR A 204 -16.55 7.91 -17.87
C TYR A 204 -15.68 8.82 -17.00
N GLY A 205 -16.27 9.87 -16.52
CA GLY A 205 -15.62 10.83 -15.64
C GLY A 205 -16.65 11.74 -14.94
N VAL A 206 -16.17 12.75 -14.26
CA VAL A 206 -16.99 13.76 -13.60
C VAL A 206 -16.86 15.10 -14.32
N THR A 207 -17.95 15.84 -14.41
CA THR A 207 -17.94 17.22 -14.89
C THR A 207 -16.96 18.06 -14.04
N TRP A 208 -16.41 19.12 -14.61
CA TRP A 208 -15.36 19.97 -14.02
C TRP A 208 -14.02 19.28 -13.80
N ASN A 209 -13.85 18.03 -14.27
CA ASN A 209 -12.56 17.37 -14.34
C ASN A 209 -12.49 16.53 -15.62
N THR A 210 -11.95 17.13 -16.67
CA THR A 210 -11.84 16.52 -18.00
C THR A 210 -10.39 16.20 -18.38
N ILE A 211 -9.48 16.18 -17.40
CA ILE A 211 -8.09 15.78 -17.60
C ILE A 211 -8.06 14.29 -17.97
N ARG A 212 -7.35 13.88 -19.02
CA ARG A 212 -7.33 12.50 -19.54
C ARG A 212 -7.08 11.45 -18.45
N ARG A 213 -6.14 11.69 -17.56
CA ARG A 213 -5.81 10.77 -16.45
C ARG A 213 -6.94 10.52 -15.44
N ASN A 214 -7.99 11.33 -15.47
CA ASN A 214 -9.16 11.22 -14.60
C ASN A 214 -10.41 10.73 -15.35
N ILE A 215 -10.20 10.21 -16.55
CA ILE A 215 -11.20 9.57 -17.40
C ILE A 215 -10.89 8.10 -17.45
N PHE A 216 -11.85 7.27 -17.13
CA PHE A 216 -11.65 5.84 -16.91
C PHE A 216 -12.52 5.02 -17.84
N ASN A 217 -12.03 3.89 -18.30
CA ASN A 217 -12.81 2.95 -19.09
C ASN A 217 -13.71 2.13 -18.15
N TRP A 218 -14.99 2.03 -18.52
CA TRP A 218 -15.92 1.10 -17.87
C TRP A 218 -15.72 -0.29 -18.46
N LYS A 219 -15.43 -1.26 -17.59
CA LYS A 219 -15.09 -2.63 -17.97
C LYS A 219 -16.26 -3.55 -17.72
N GLU A 220 -16.46 -4.48 -18.64
CA GLU A 220 -17.31 -5.64 -18.52
C GLU A 220 -16.53 -6.89 -18.94
N GLU A 221 -17.00 -8.07 -18.56
CA GLU A 221 -16.31 -9.33 -18.85
C GLU A 221 -16.11 -9.56 -20.35
N GLU A 222 -17.07 -9.13 -21.18
CA GLU A 222 -17.01 -9.25 -22.63
C GLU A 222 -16.47 -7.98 -23.29
N ILE A 223 -15.26 -8.09 -23.84
CA ILE A 223 -14.60 -6.98 -24.51
C ILE A 223 -15.40 -6.51 -25.74
N GLY A 224 -15.62 -5.20 -25.85
CA GLY A 224 -16.30 -4.60 -26.98
C GLY A 224 -17.84 -4.66 -26.92
N ASN A 225 -18.42 -5.19 -25.86
CA ASN A 225 -19.86 -5.20 -25.67
C ASN A 225 -20.39 -3.85 -25.17
N LEU A 226 -20.71 -2.95 -26.08
CA LEU A 226 -21.28 -1.62 -25.75
C LEU A 226 -22.59 -1.74 -24.97
N GLU A 227 -23.44 -2.70 -25.31
CA GLU A 227 -24.72 -2.92 -24.64
C GLU A 227 -24.52 -3.22 -23.16
N ALA A 228 -23.63 -4.17 -22.84
CA ALA A 228 -23.31 -4.50 -21.46
C ALA A 228 -22.76 -3.30 -20.69
N LYS A 229 -21.84 -2.55 -21.29
CA LYS A 229 -21.25 -1.35 -20.67
C LYS A 229 -22.29 -0.26 -20.39
N VAL A 230 -23.13 0.07 -21.34
CA VAL A 230 -24.20 1.06 -21.16
C VAL A 230 -25.19 0.60 -20.10
N LYS A 231 -25.65 -0.65 -20.20
CA LYS A 231 -26.63 -1.19 -19.24
C LYS A 231 -26.10 -1.25 -17.83
N SER A 232 -24.87 -1.67 -17.61
CA SER A 232 -24.30 -1.73 -16.25
C SER A 232 -23.95 -0.36 -15.69
N PHE A 233 -23.35 0.53 -16.48
CA PHE A 233 -23.02 1.88 -16.01
C PHE A 233 -24.29 2.72 -15.73
N CYS A 234 -25.27 2.68 -16.64
CA CYS A 234 -26.46 3.52 -16.58
C CYS A 234 -27.60 2.91 -15.76
N THR A 235 -27.40 1.80 -15.02
CA THR A 235 -28.45 1.35 -14.09
C THR A 235 -28.84 2.47 -13.14
N ARG A 236 -30.12 2.53 -12.78
CA ARG A 236 -30.64 3.54 -11.84
C ARG A 236 -29.87 3.54 -10.54
N ASP A 237 -29.60 2.35 -10.00
CA ASP A 237 -28.86 2.17 -8.74
C ASP A 237 -27.43 2.66 -8.87
N ASN A 238 -26.72 2.32 -9.96
CA ASN A 238 -25.34 2.75 -10.15
C ASN A 238 -25.23 4.28 -10.31
N VAL A 239 -26.14 4.91 -11.06
CA VAL A 239 -26.17 6.36 -11.20
C VAL A 239 -26.44 7.03 -9.85
N LEU A 240 -27.40 6.54 -9.08
CA LEU A 240 -27.70 7.06 -7.74
C LEU A 240 -26.54 6.84 -6.78
N ASP A 241 -25.88 5.68 -6.83
CA ASP A 241 -24.72 5.41 -6.01
C ASP A 241 -23.58 6.40 -6.26
N TYR A 242 -23.29 6.69 -7.52
CA TYR A 242 -22.30 7.72 -7.84
C TYR A 242 -22.70 9.08 -7.31
N LEU A 243 -23.93 9.52 -7.54
CA LEU A 243 -24.43 10.81 -7.06
C LEU A 243 -24.46 10.90 -5.52
N GLY A 244 -24.85 9.83 -4.86
CA GLY A 244 -25.00 9.81 -3.39
C GLY A 244 -23.68 9.54 -2.63
N LYS A 245 -22.78 8.76 -3.22
CA LYS A 245 -21.67 8.16 -2.45
C LYS A 245 -20.30 8.35 -3.09
N PHE A 246 -20.13 8.27 -4.42
CA PHE A 246 -18.83 8.02 -5.06
C PHE A 246 -18.24 9.19 -5.86
N ILE A 247 -18.83 10.37 -5.78
CA ILE A 247 -18.21 11.62 -6.21
C ILE A 247 -17.50 12.26 -5.00
N VAL A 248 -16.29 12.74 -5.19
CA VAL A 248 -15.44 13.33 -4.16
C VAL A 248 -14.93 14.68 -4.63
N PHE A 249 -15.04 15.70 -3.79
CA PHE A 249 -14.35 16.97 -3.96
C PHE A 249 -13.16 17.00 -2.99
N ALA A 250 -11.98 17.35 -3.47
CA ALA A 250 -10.77 17.41 -2.68
C ALA A 250 -9.90 18.60 -3.07
N GLU A 251 -9.28 19.24 -2.09
CA GLU A 251 -8.32 20.30 -2.33
C GLU A 251 -6.92 19.72 -2.57
N GLN A 252 -6.33 20.02 -3.72
CA GLN A 252 -4.96 19.71 -4.04
C GLN A 252 -4.24 20.97 -4.49
N ASN A 253 -3.09 21.29 -3.91
CA ASN A 253 -2.31 22.49 -4.23
C ASN A 253 -3.11 23.81 -4.13
N GLU A 254 -4.01 23.90 -3.17
CA GLU A 254 -4.89 25.05 -2.93
C GLU A 254 -6.00 25.22 -4.01
N GLU A 255 -6.20 24.24 -4.87
CA GLU A 255 -7.26 24.21 -5.87
C GLU A 255 -8.28 23.11 -5.55
N LEU A 256 -9.57 23.44 -5.68
CA LEU A 256 -10.65 22.46 -5.55
C LEU A 256 -10.69 21.59 -6.80
N ASN A 257 -10.66 20.29 -6.61
CA ASN A 257 -10.75 19.29 -7.66
C ASN A 257 -11.93 18.35 -7.39
N LYS A 258 -12.50 17.81 -8.46
CA LYS A 258 -13.60 16.85 -8.39
C LYS A 258 -13.13 15.52 -8.96
N TYR A 259 -13.42 14.43 -8.26
CA TYR A 259 -13.04 13.07 -8.65
C TYR A 259 -14.23 12.13 -8.57
N ILE A 260 -14.17 11.07 -9.35
CA ILE A 260 -15.07 9.92 -9.25
C ILE A 260 -14.27 8.73 -8.74
N LEU A 261 -14.84 7.94 -7.82
CA LEU A 261 -14.24 6.66 -7.50
C LEU A 261 -14.34 5.75 -8.71
N ARG A 262 -13.21 5.14 -9.05
CA ARG A 262 -13.12 4.20 -10.16
C ARG A 262 -13.91 2.93 -9.85
N GLN A 263 -14.28 2.18 -10.88
CA GLN A 263 -15.06 0.95 -10.76
C GLN A 263 -14.51 -0.01 -9.69
N HIS A 264 -13.20 -0.30 -9.73
CA HIS A 264 -12.55 -1.14 -8.73
C HIS A 264 -12.57 -0.54 -7.31
N GLN A 265 -12.48 0.78 -7.17
CA GLN A 265 -12.58 1.45 -5.87
C GLN A 265 -13.99 1.38 -5.30
N LYS A 266 -15.01 1.63 -6.14
CA LYS A 266 -16.44 1.46 -5.76
C LYS A 266 -16.67 0.06 -5.24
N THR A 267 -16.31 -0.97 -6.03
CA THR A 267 -16.48 -2.38 -5.64
C THR A 267 -15.73 -2.72 -4.35
N ALA A 268 -14.52 -2.20 -4.19
CA ALA A 268 -13.76 -2.43 -2.95
C ALA A 268 -14.44 -1.78 -1.74
N VAL A 269 -14.92 -0.53 -1.86
CA VAL A 269 -15.66 0.16 -0.78
C VAL A 269 -16.89 -0.63 -0.39
N GLU A 270 -17.70 -1.08 -1.36
CA GLU A 270 -18.91 -1.85 -1.12
C GLU A 270 -18.61 -3.15 -0.36
N LYS A 271 -17.62 -3.92 -0.83
CA LYS A 271 -17.20 -5.17 -0.18
C LYS A 271 -16.62 -4.94 1.22
N VAL A 272 -15.91 -3.85 1.43
CA VAL A 272 -15.36 -3.53 2.76
C VAL A 272 -16.48 -3.11 3.72
N VAL A 273 -17.43 -2.29 3.27
CA VAL A 273 -18.59 -1.91 4.10
C VAL A 273 -19.43 -3.14 4.44
N GLU A 274 -19.71 -4.01 3.48
CA GLU A 274 -20.41 -5.28 3.71
C GLU A 274 -19.66 -6.13 4.74
N ARG A 275 -18.33 -6.31 4.60
CA ARG A 275 -17.49 -7.05 5.54
C ARG A 275 -17.50 -6.42 6.93
N ALA A 276 -17.42 -5.10 7.02
CA ALA A 276 -17.41 -4.40 8.31
C ALA A 276 -18.73 -4.55 9.08
N LEU A 277 -19.85 -4.64 8.35
CA LEU A 277 -21.17 -4.84 8.93
C LEU A 277 -21.51 -6.33 9.17
N ASP A 278 -20.72 -7.26 8.66
CA ASP A 278 -20.86 -8.70 8.93
C ASP A 278 -20.46 -9.01 10.39
N LYS A 279 -21.38 -9.58 11.13
CA LYS A 279 -21.17 -9.91 12.57
C LYS A 279 -20.33 -11.18 12.79
N THR A 280 -20.09 -11.95 11.73
CA THR A 280 -19.43 -13.26 11.79
C THR A 280 -17.98 -13.22 11.31
N LYS A 281 -17.63 -12.24 10.48
CA LYS A 281 -16.33 -12.09 9.87
C LYS A 281 -15.71 -10.76 10.29
N THR A 282 -14.48 -10.80 10.77
CA THR A 282 -13.80 -9.63 11.33
C THR A 282 -12.51 -9.24 10.62
N ARG A 283 -12.18 -9.91 9.52
CA ARG A 283 -10.96 -9.67 8.75
C ARG A 283 -11.29 -9.43 7.28
N GLY A 284 -10.51 -8.58 6.64
CA GLY A 284 -10.60 -8.33 5.20
C GLY A 284 -9.30 -7.77 4.65
N LEU A 285 -8.93 -8.16 3.42
CA LEU A 285 -7.77 -7.67 2.71
C LEU A 285 -8.20 -7.03 1.38
N VAL A 286 -7.84 -5.78 1.17
CA VAL A 286 -7.94 -5.08 -0.12
C VAL A 286 -6.54 -5.03 -0.73
N TRP A 287 -6.33 -5.82 -1.76
CA TRP A 287 -5.08 -5.88 -2.49
C TRP A 287 -5.16 -5.02 -3.75
N HIS A 288 -4.78 -3.76 -3.62
CA HIS A 288 -4.78 -2.79 -4.71
C HIS A 288 -3.37 -2.27 -4.95
N THR A 289 -2.91 -2.29 -6.19
CA THR A 289 -1.59 -1.79 -6.57
C THR A 289 -1.37 -0.33 -6.17
N GLN A 290 -0.13 0.11 -6.13
CA GLN A 290 0.19 1.50 -5.84
C GLN A 290 -0.36 2.42 -6.96
N GLY A 291 -0.87 3.61 -6.58
CA GLY A 291 -1.51 4.52 -7.53
C GLY A 291 -2.98 4.19 -7.84
N SER A 292 -3.52 3.07 -7.35
CA SER A 292 -4.93 2.68 -7.52
C SER A 292 -5.94 3.58 -6.80
N GLY A 293 -5.47 4.50 -5.93
CA GLY A 293 -6.33 5.39 -5.16
C GLY A 293 -6.81 4.83 -3.82
N LYS A 294 -6.07 3.91 -3.18
CA LYS A 294 -6.38 3.31 -1.87
C LYS A 294 -6.82 4.33 -0.82
N THR A 295 -6.17 5.48 -0.76
CA THR A 295 -6.51 6.55 0.19
C THR A 295 -7.98 6.99 0.08
N TYR A 296 -8.47 7.25 -1.13
CA TYR A 296 -9.87 7.62 -1.32
C TYR A 296 -10.82 6.45 -1.08
N THR A 297 -10.39 5.22 -1.36
CA THR A 297 -11.15 4.00 -0.99
C THR A 297 -11.33 3.91 0.53
N MET A 298 -10.26 4.13 1.31
CA MET A 298 -10.31 4.13 2.78
C MET A 298 -11.18 5.25 3.34
N ILE A 299 -11.00 6.48 2.82
CA ILE A 299 -11.78 7.65 3.25
C ILE A 299 -13.27 7.42 2.99
N LYS A 300 -13.62 6.95 1.81
CA LYS A 300 -15.02 6.72 1.46
C LYS A 300 -15.62 5.55 2.24
N THR A 301 -14.85 4.51 2.50
CA THR A 301 -15.25 3.42 3.41
C THR A 301 -15.54 3.96 4.81
N ALA A 302 -14.64 4.78 5.36
CA ALA A 302 -14.83 5.37 6.68
C ALA A 302 -16.07 6.27 6.74
N GLU A 303 -16.28 7.10 5.71
CA GLU A 303 -17.47 7.95 5.62
C GLU A 303 -18.77 7.13 5.60
N LEU A 304 -18.84 6.10 4.76
CA LEU A 304 -20.02 5.26 4.63
C LEU A 304 -20.29 4.45 5.91
N LEU A 305 -19.28 3.89 6.53
CA LEU A 305 -19.41 3.21 7.82
C LEU A 305 -19.89 4.16 8.93
N PHE A 306 -19.38 5.39 8.95
CA PHE A 306 -19.79 6.38 9.94
C PHE A 306 -21.27 6.78 9.78
N LYS A 307 -21.74 6.83 8.54
CA LYS A 307 -23.12 7.18 8.19
C LYS A 307 -24.11 6.01 8.28
N ALA A 308 -23.60 4.76 8.24
CA ALA A 308 -24.45 3.57 8.26
C ALA A 308 -25.13 3.41 9.62
N PRO A 309 -26.49 3.32 9.70
CA PRO A 309 -27.19 3.10 10.95
C PRO A 309 -26.81 1.79 11.65
N GLU A 310 -26.50 0.76 10.88
CA GLU A 310 -26.14 -0.59 11.35
C GLU A 310 -24.80 -0.59 12.11
N SER A 311 -23.96 0.40 11.91
CA SER A 311 -22.69 0.56 12.62
C SER A 311 -22.85 1.11 14.04
N GLU A 312 -24.03 1.60 14.42
CA GLU A 312 -24.40 2.07 15.76
C GLU A 312 -23.42 3.13 16.32
N LYS A 313 -23.14 4.16 15.54
CA LYS A 313 -22.17 5.21 15.88
C LYS A 313 -20.77 4.61 16.17
N PRO A 314 -20.05 4.20 15.17
CA PRO A 314 -18.79 3.46 15.30
C PRO A 314 -17.63 4.32 15.79
N THR A 315 -16.58 3.66 16.22
CA THR A 315 -15.22 4.20 16.20
C THR A 315 -14.51 3.64 14.98
N ILE A 316 -13.98 4.51 14.13
CA ILE A 316 -13.23 4.11 12.96
C ILE A 316 -11.77 4.56 13.15
N LEU A 317 -10.86 3.60 13.16
CA LEU A 317 -9.42 3.88 13.21
C LEU A 317 -8.87 3.82 11.80
N LEU A 318 -8.35 4.94 11.33
CA LEU A 318 -7.54 5.01 10.13
C LEU A 318 -6.08 4.93 10.54
N MET A 319 -5.46 3.80 10.24
CA MET A 319 -4.08 3.52 10.58
C MET A 319 -3.21 3.76 9.35
N ILE A 320 -2.27 4.67 9.49
CA ILE A 320 -1.33 5.05 8.42
C ILE A 320 0.10 4.80 8.84
N ASP A 321 0.96 4.64 7.85
CA ASP A 321 2.35 4.27 8.07
C ASP A 321 3.29 5.47 8.22
N ARG A 322 2.92 6.67 7.70
CA ARG A 322 3.83 7.82 7.59
C ARG A 322 3.20 9.15 8.00
N ASN A 323 3.99 9.99 8.68
CA ASN A 323 3.59 11.33 9.11
C ASN A 323 3.14 12.23 7.95
N GLU A 324 3.81 12.19 6.80
CA GLU A 324 3.47 13.02 5.63
C GLU A 324 2.08 12.68 5.06
N LEU A 325 1.64 11.42 5.20
CA LEU A 325 0.31 10.97 4.80
C LEU A 325 -0.77 11.37 5.81
N GLU A 326 -0.40 11.61 7.06
CA GLU A 326 -1.34 11.98 8.14
C GLU A 326 -1.99 13.33 7.84
N ASP A 327 -1.20 14.36 7.53
CA ASP A 327 -1.70 15.70 7.16
C ASP A 327 -2.53 15.67 5.87
N GLN A 328 -2.11 14.87 4.89
CA GLN A 328 -2.85 14.73 3.64
C GLN A 328 -4.19 14.00 3.84
N MET A 329 -4.21 12.97 4.69
CA MET A 329 -5.42 12.24 5.03
C MET A 329 -6.43 13.14 5.77
N LEU A 330 -5.96 13.95 6.72
CA LEU A 330 -6.81 14.93 7.42
C LEU A 330 -7.43 15.94 6.47
N LYS A 331 -6.65 16.51 5.56
CA LYS A 331 -7.15 17.46 4.55
C LYS A 331 -8.18 16.78 3.65
N ASN A 332 -7.92 15.57 3.21
CA ASN A 332 -8.84 14.82 2.37
C ASN A 332 -10.14 14.48 3.11
N LEU A 333 -10.08 14.05 4.38
CA LEU A 333 -11.27 13.79 5.21
C LEU A 333 -12.09 15.06 5.40
N SER A 334 -11.46 16.19 5.72
CA SER A 334 -12.15 17.48 5.86
C SER A 334 -12.78 17.94 4.55
N SER A 335 -12.14 17.71 3.41
CA SER A 335 -12.64 18.12 2.09
C SER A 335 -13.89 17.35 1.66
N VAL A 336 -14.04 16.10 2.11
CA VAL A 336 -15.26 15.30 1.88
C VAL A 336 -16.34 15.51 2.96
N GLY A 337 -16.17 16.50 3.82
CA GLY A 337 -17.17 16.89 4.83
C GLY A 337 -17.15 16.02 6.09
N VAL A 338 -16.13 15.23 6.32
CA VAL A 338 -15.97 14.44 7.54
C VAL A 338 -15.24 15.28 8.59
N ASN A 339 -16.01 15.93 9.48
CA ASN A 339 -15.48 16.86 10.47
C ASN A 339 -15.20 16.23 11.86
N ASN A 340 -15.67 15.01 12.11
CA ASN A 340 -15.48 14.30 13.38
C ASN A 340 -14.22 13.44 13.37
N VAL A 341 -13.09 14.04 13.01
CA VAL A 341 -11.78 13.38 12.97
C VAL A 341 -10.90 13.91 14.07
N VAL A 342 -10.32 13.01 14.86
CA VAL A 342 -9.33 13.32 15.89
C VAL A 342 -8.02 12.62 15.55
N GLN A 343 -6.95 13.39 15.52
CA GLN A 343 -5.61 12.85 15.37
C GLN A 343 -5.06 12.47 16.75
N ALA A 344 -4.60 11.23 16.88
CA ALA A 344 -3.89 10.80 18.08
C ALA A 344 -2.38 11.05 17.89
N GLU A 345 -1.87 12.14 18.45
CA GLU A 345 -0.46 12.51 18.28
C GLU A 345 0.48 11.60 19.09
N HIS A 346 0.03 11.14 20.26
CA HIS A 346 0.82 10.31 21.17
C HIS A 346 0.09 9.01 21.54
N ILE A 347 0.83 7.99 21.97
CA ILE A 347 0.29 6.70 22.47
C ILE A 347 -0.75 6.92 23.56
N VAL A 348 -0.48 7.85 24.48
CA VAL A 348 -1.38 8.18 25.59
C VAL A 348 -2.71 8.77 25.10
N ASP A 349 -2.69 9.54 24.02
CA ASP A 349 -3.91 10.16 23.46
C ASP A 349 -4.79 9.08 22.83
N LEU A 350 -4.16 8.18 22.03
CA LEU A 350 -4.85 7.04 21.45
C LEU A 350 -5.51 6.15 22.54
N GLN A 351 -4.74 5.85 23.58
CA GLN A 351 -5.26 5.06 24.72
C GLN A 351 -6.43 5.75 25.42
N LYS A 352 -6.36 7.06 25.65
CA LYS A 352 -7.46 7.84 26.24
C LYS A 352 -8.69 7.84 25.36
N LEU A 353 -8.54 8.01 24.03
CA LEU A 353 -9.65 8.00 23.09
C LEU A 353 -10.35 6.64 23.07
N LEU A 354 -9.57 5.55 23.04
CA LEU A 354 -10.11 4.19 23.07
C LEU A 354 -10.82 3.89 24.40
N LYS A 355 -10.25 4.28 25.54
CA LYS A 355 -10.86 4.09 26.87
C LYS A 355 -12.11 4.94 27.10
N LYS A 356 -12.19 6.14 26.49
CA LYS A 356 -13.32 7.08 26.67
C LYS A 356 -14.53 6.76 25.80
N ASP A 357 -14.54 5.65 25.09
CA ASP A 357 -15.63 5.31 24.18
C ASP A 357 -15.88 6.38 23.10
N TYR A 358 -14.81 6.94 22.56
CA TYR A 358 -14.91 7.93 21.49
C TYR A 358 -15.67 7.37 20.29
N ARG A 359 -16.61 8.14 19.75
CA ARG A 359 -17.43 7.80 18.58
C ARG A 359 -17.09 8.76 17.44
N GLY A 360 -16.42 8.27 16.42
CA GLY A 360 -15.93 9.09 15.32
C GLY A 360 -14.73 8.46 14.65
N ILE A 361 -14.00 9.24 13.88
CA ILE A 361 -12.82 8.79 13.18
C ILE A 361 -11.57 9.19 13.97
N ILE A 362 -10.73 8.22 14.26
CA ILE A 362 -9.41 8.43 14.87
C ILE A 362 -8.37 8.17 13.80
N LEU A 363 -7.53 9.16 13.52
CA LEU A 363 -6.37 9.01 12.66
C LEU A 363 -5.16 8.77 13.55
N SER A 364 -4.40 7.72 13.26
CA SER A 364 -3.23 7.35 14.05
C SER A 364 -2.21 6.60 13.21
N MET A 365 -0.97 6.60 13.66
CA MET A 365 0.08 5.76 13.09
C MET A 365 0.11 4.39 13.77
N VAL A 366 0.46 3.35 13.03
CA VAL A 366 0.49 1.96 13.52
C VAL A 366 1.39 1.80 14.74
N HIS A 367 2.57 2.42 14.75
CA HIS A 367 3.52 2.32 15.85
C HIS A 367 3.01 2.87 17.20
N LYS A 368 1.95 3.68 17.19
CA LYS A 368 1.32 4.20 18.44
C LYS A 368 0.54 3.15 19.22
N PHE A 369 0.45 1.90 18.71
CA PHE A 369 -0.07 0.77 19.47
C PHE A 369 0.98 0.00 20.27
N ARG A 370 2.25 0.33 20.14
CA ARG A 370 3.31 -0.32 20.95
C ARG A 370 3.00 -0.18 22.43
N ASP A 371 3.16 -1.27 23.16
CA ASP A 371 2.89 -1.36 24.62
C ASP A 371 1.46 -0.99 25.02
N MET A 372 0.49 -1.00 24.09
CA MET A 372 -0.91 -0.80 24.41
C MET A 372 -1.40 -1.97 25.25
N PRO A 373 -2.06 -1.73 26.38
CA PRO A 373 -2.65 -2.81 27.18
C PRO A 373 -3.66 -3.63 26.38
N ALA A 374 -3.77 -4.92 26.69
CA ALA A 374 -4.84 -5.74 26.14
C ALA A 374 -6.22 -5.23 26.59
N GLU A 375 -7.24 -5.53 25.79
CA GLU A 375 -8.64 -5.27 26.11
C GLU A 375 -8.98 -3.82 26.50
N VAL A 376 -8.31 -2.86 25.89
CA VAL A 376 -8.56 -1.43 26.11
C VAL A 376 -9.99 -1.06 25.76
N ASN A 377 -10.57 -1.70 24.72
CA ASN A 377 -11.94 -1.53 24.33
C ASN A 377 -12.49 -2.82 23.70
N MET A 378 -13.57 -3.35 24.30
CA MET A 378 -14.19 -4.63 23.94
C MET A 378 -15.39 -4.50 22.98
N ARG A 379 -15.65 -3.29 22.46
CA ARG A 379 -16.78 -3.08 21.53
C ARG A 379 -16.54 -3.77 20.19
N LYS A 380 -17.65 -4.21 19.58
CA LYS A 380 -17.65 -4.83 18.24
C LYS A 380 -17.77 -3.81 17.11
N ASN A 381 -18.27 -2.60 17.39
CA ASN A 381 -18.42 -1.54 16.38
C ASN A 381 -17.20 -0.61 16.33
N ILE A 382 -16.03 -1.23 16.35
CA ILE A 382 -14.74 -0.59 16.06
C ILE A 382 -14.24 -1.16 14.75
N TYR A 383 -13.97 -0.29 13.79
CA TYR A 383 -13.49 -0.65 12.46
C TYR A 383 -12.09 -0.08 12.27
N VAL A 384 -11.13 -0.93 11.95
CA VAL A 384 -9.72 -0.55 11.78
C VAL A 384 -9.36 -0.71 10.31
N LEU A 385 -9.06 0.40 9.66
CA LEU A 385 -8.62 0.44 8.27
C LEU A 385 -7.13 0.73 8.26
N ILE A 386 -6.31 -0.19 7.78
CA ILE A 386 -4.86 -0.15 7.88
C ILE A 386 -4.26 0.03 6.50
N ASP A 387 -3.58 1.16 6.29
CA ASP A 387 -2.79 1.37 5.07
C ASP A 387 -1.45 0.65 5.16
N GLU A 388 -0.94 0.19 4.02
CA GLU A 388 0.27 -0.63 3.88
C GLU A 388 0.30 -1.80 4.90
N ALA A 389 -0.82 -2.53 4.96
CA ALA A 389 -1.09 -3.55 5.96
C ALA A 389 -0.04 -4.68 6.04
N HIS A 390 0.76 -4.87 4.99
CA HIS A 390 1.88 -5.82 4.99
C HIS A 390 2.94 -5.50 6.07
N ARG A 391 3.03 -4.24 6.51
CA ARG A 391 3.97 -3.83 7.58
C ARG A 391 3.48 -4.15 8.99
N THR A 392 2.18 -4.41 9.16
CA THR A 392 1.60 -4.77 10.45
C THR A 392 1.58 -6.26 10.72
N THR A 393 1.95 -7.08 9.74
CA THR A 393 1.92 -8.54 9.85
C THR A 393 3.22 -9.16 10.36
N GLY A 394 4.29 -8.35 10.47
CA GLY A 394 5.55 -8.75 11.09
C GLY A 394 5.75 -8.02 12.41
N GLY A 395 6.17 -8.74 13.46
CA GLY A 395 6.47 -8.18 14.77
C GLY A 395 5.26 -7.96 15.69
N ASP A 396 5.52 -7.42 16.87
CA ASP A 396 4.55 -7.28 17.97
C ASP A 396 3.45 -6.24 17.74
N LEU A 397 3.63 -5.28 16.83
CA LEU A 397 2.68 -4.18 16.64
C LEU A 397 1.27 -4.64 16.27
N GLY A 398 1.17 -5.61 15.37
CA GLY A 398 -0.10 -6.23 15.00
C GLY A 398 -0.75 -6.92 16.20
N ASN A 399 0.05 -7.59 17.01
CA ASN A 399 -0.40 -8.29 18.21
C ASN A 399 -0.92 -7.31 19.27
N PHE A 400 -0.20 -6.21 19.52
CA PHE A 400 -0.66 -5.15 20.45
C PHE A 400 -1.96 -4.52 19.98
N LEU A 401 -2.06 -4.21 18.67
CA LEU A 401 -3.27 -3.64 18.08
C LEU A 401 -4.48 -4.59 18.26
N MET A 402 -4.30 -5.86 17.87
CA MET A 402 -5.38 -6.84 17.94
C MET A 402 -5.76 -7.21 19.38
N ALA A 403 -4.80 -7.25 20.29
CA ALA A 403 -5.06 -7.49 21.71
C ALA A 403 -5.76 -6.32 22.39
N ALA A 404 -5.45 -5.08 22.01
CA ALA A 404 -6.07 -3.88 22.60
C ALA A 404 -7.56 -3.76 22.28
N ILE A 405 -7.97 -4.21 21.09
CA ILE A 405 -9.36 -4.12 20.59
C ILE A 405 -9.79 -5.43 19.93
N PRO A 406 -9.87 -6.53 20.69
CA PRO A 406 -9.97 -7.90 20.15
C PRO A 406 -11.25 -8.16 19.36
N ASN A 407 -12.32 -7.41 19.62
CA ASN A 407 -13.62 -7.56 18.93
C ASN A 407 -13.79 -6.62 17.73
N ALA A 408 -12.76 -5.86 17.36
CA ALA A 408 -12.79 -4.95 16.23
C ALA A 408 -12.72 -5.70 14.90
N THR A 409 -13.25 -5.09 13.84
CA THR A 409 -13.05 -5.56 12.47
C THR A 409 -11.82 -4.88 11.88
N PHE A 410 -10.92 -5.68 11.33
CA PHE A 410 -9.65 -5.20 10.76
C PHE A 410 -9.63 -5.41 9.26
N ILE A 411 -9.43 -4.33 8.53
CA ILE A 411 -9.33 -4.34 7.06
C ILE A 411 -7.96 -3.80 6.68
N GLY A 412 -7.15 -4.64 6.06
CA GLY A 412 -5.85 -4.28 5.52
C GLY A 412 -5.96 -3.79 4.08
N PHE A 413 -5.25 -2.69 3.76
CA PHE A 413 -5.07 -2.18 2.40
C PHE A 413 -3.59 -2.25 2.07
N THR A 414 -3.24 -2.90 0.96
CA THR A 414 -1.84 -2.99 0.53
C THR A 414 -1.73 -3.17 -0.97
N GLY A 415 -0.65 -2.65 -1.55
CA GLY A 415 -0.28 -2.93 -2.94
C GLY A 415 0.62 -4.15 -3.08
N THR A 416 1.27 -4.54 -2.00
CA THR A 416 2.29 -5.59 -1.97
C THR A 416 2.07 -6.50 -0.76
N PRO A 417 1.07 -7.39 -0.79
CA PRO A 417 0.88 -8.33 0.29
C PRO A 417 2.12 -9.23 0.41
N ILE A 418 2.60 -9.44 1.63
CA ILE A 418 3.77 -10.26 1.93
C ILE A 418 3.29 -11.55 2.59
N ASP A 419 3.72 -12.68 2.06
CA ASP A 419 3.51 -13.99 2.67
C ASP A 419 4.82 -14.48 3.29
N LYS A 420 5.29 -13.78 4.34
CA LYS A 420 6.49 -14.19 5.08
C LYS A 420 6.12 -15.24 6.12
N THR A 421 6.59 -16.44 5.90
CA THR A 421 6.48 -17.55 6.84
C THR A 421 7.58 -17.58 7.91
N VAL A 422 8.58 -16.68 7.85
CA VAL A 422 9.76 -16.75 8.74
C VAL A 422 9.55 -16.06 10.09
N TYR A 423 8.75 -14.96 10.14
CA TYR A 423 8.53 -14.18 11.38
C TYR A 423 7.10 -13.62 11.45
N GLY A 424 6.09 -14.50 11.50
CA GLY A 424 4.72 -14.08 11.70
C GLY A 424 3.73 -14.58 10.64
N ARG A 425 2.45 -14.39 10.92
CA ARG A 425 1.37 -14.68 9.96
C ARG A 425 1.46 -13.69 8.82
N GLY A 426 1.65 -14.14 7.59
CA GLY A 426 1.66 -13.27 6.41
C GLY A 426 0.39 -12.46 6.24
N THR A 427 0.40 -11.46 5.35
CA THR A 427 -0.72 -10.54 5.11
C THR A 427 -2.02 -11.28 4.81
N PHE A 428 -1.96 -12.34 4.01
CA PHE A 428 -3.12 -13.17 3.67
C PHE A 428 -3.69 -13.93 4.87
N LYS A 429 -2.82 -14.51 5.72
CA LYS A 429 -3.25 -15.24 6.92
C LYS A 429 -3.76 -14.31 8.02
N THR A 430 -3.37 -13.04 8.02
CA THR A 430 -3.80 -12.07 9.02
C THR A 430 -5.12 -11.38 8.63
N PHE A 431 -5.23 -10.92 7.37
CA PHE A 431 -6.37 -10.13 6.91
C PHE A 431 -7.29 -10.88 5.95
N GLY A 432 -6.79 -11.88 5.23
CA GLY A 432 -7.56 -12.64 4.25
C GLY A 432 -8.16 -13.93 4.77
N ILE A 433 -8.04 -14.22 6.06
CA ILE A 433 -8.46 -15.51 6.65
C ILE A 433 -9.96 -15.80 6.48
N ASP A 434 -10.79 -14.76 6.43
CA ASP A 434 -12.25 -14.90 6.30
C ASP A 434 -12.70 -15.04 4.84
N ASP A 435 -11.77 -14.99 3.88
CA ASP A 435 -12.05 -15.02 2.45
C ASP A 435 -11.44 -16.24 1.77
N LYS A 436 -12.23 -16.90 0.92
CA LYS A 436 -11.80 -18.10 0.18
C LYS A 436 -10.57 -17.83 -0.70
N GLU A 437 -10.46 -16.64 -1.26
CA GLU A 437 -9.34 -16.23 -2.11
C GLU A 437 -8.19 -15.55 -1.33
N GLY A 438 -8.39 -15.33 -0.03
CA GLY A 438 -7.45 -14.63 0.83
C GLY A 438 -7.54 -13.11 0.74
N TYR A 439 -8.51 -12.54 -0.01
CA TYR A 439 -8.74 -11.10 -0.12
C TYR A 439 -10.20 -10.80 -0.47
N LEU A 440 -10.65 -9.59 -0.11
CA LEU A 440 -11.97 -9.06 -0.48
C LEU A 440 -12.02 -8.61 -1.93
N HIS A 441 -10.99 -7.87 -2.34
CA HIS A 441 -10.90 -7.32 -3.68
C HIS A 441 -9.44 -7.18 -4.12
N LYS A 442 -9.17 -7.50 -5.40
CA LYS A 442 -7.87 -7.34 -6.04
C LYS A 442 -7.99 -6.34 -7.20
N TYR A 443 -7.00 -5.45 -7.30
CA TYR A 443 -6.75 -4.60 -8.47
C TYR A 443 -5.25 -4.58 -8.73
N SER A 444 -4.84 -5.25 -9.77
CA SER A 444 -3.45 -5.57 -10.08
C SER A 444 -2.73 -4.42 -10.82
N ILE A 445 -1.42 -4.56 -10.99
CA ILE A 445 -0.65 -3.64 -11.85
C ILE A 445 -1.11 -3.79 -13.31
N ALA A 446 -1.38 -5.01 -13.75
CA ALA A 446 -1.91 -5.28 -15.09
C ALA A 446 -3.24 -4.55 -15.34
N ASP A 447 -4.19 -4.67 -14.42
CA ASP A 447 -5.46 -3.93 -14.48
C ASP A 447 -5.23 -2.41 -14.55
N SER A 448 -4.25 -1.92 -13.79
CA SER A 448 -3.90 -0.50 -13.73
C SER A 448 -3.26 0.01 -15.02
N ILE A 449 -2.45 -0.81 -15.70
CA ILE A 449 -1.86 -0.49 -17.01
C ILE A 449 -2.95 -0.50 -18.09
N GLU A 450 -3.80 -1.52 -18.08
CA GLU A 450 -4.94 -1.61 -19.00
C GLU A 450 -5.89 -0.41 -18.87
N ASP A 451 -6.10 0.07 -17.65
CA ASP A 451 -6.90 1.27 -17.37
C ASP A 451 -6.17 2.58 -17.72
N GLY A 452 -4.91 2.53 -18.14
CA GLY A 452 -4.10 3.72 -18.42
C GLY A 452 -3.80 4.56 -17.17
N THR A 453 -4.03 4.03 -15.97
CA THR A 453 -3.75 4.72 -14.70
C THR A 453 -2.34 4.46 -14.18
N THR A 454 -1.66 3.51 -14.77
CA THR A 454 -0.26 3.20 -14.61
C THR A 454 0.36 2.98 -16.00
N LEU A 455 1.56 3.47 -16.21
CA LEU A 455 2.25 3.29 -17.50
C LEU A 455 3.10 2.03 -17.51
N PRO A 456 3.38 1.46 -18.68
CA PRO A 456 4.40 0.44 -18.84
C PRO A 456 5.74 0.92 -18.30
N LEU A 457 6.59 0.00 -17.88
CA LEU A 457 7.93 0.28 -17.39
C LEU A 457 8.96 -0.34 -18.31
N PHE A 458 9.92 0.46 -18.77
CA PHE A 458 11.12 -0.05 -19.41
C PHE A 458 12.24 -0.12 -18.36
N TYR A 459 12.80 -1.28 -18.21
CA TYR A 459 13.88 -1.55 -17.29
C TYR A 459 15.14 -1.96 -18.08
N GLY A 460 16.25 -1.29 -17.81
CA GLY A 460 17.53 -1.57 -18.41
C GLY A 460 18.61 -1.72 -17.35
N MET A 461 19.62 -2.55 -17.65
CA MET A 461 20.86 -2.59 -16.86
C MET A 461 21.87 -1.59 -17.44
N ALA A 462 22.63 -0.97 -16.55
CA ALA A 462 23.76 -0.16 -16.98
C ALA A 462 24.81 -1.03 -17.70
N PRO A 463 25.68 -0.43 -18.55
CA PRO A 463 26.76 -1.15 -19.18
C PRO A 463 27.61 -1.94 -18.18
N ASN A 464 28.04 -3.16 -18.57
CA ASN A 464 28.77 -4.07 -17.70
C ASN A 464 30.05 -3.49 -17.09
N GLU A 465 30.66 -2.51 -17.75
CA GLU A 465 31.83 -1.79 -17.24
C GLU A 465 31.53 -0.91 -16.01
N MET A 466 30.26 -0.64 -15.72
CA MET A 466 29.80 0.11 -14.55
C MET A 466 29.29 -0.82 -13.43
N LEU A 467 29.03 -2.07 -13.79
CA LEU A 467 28.75 -3.12 -12.83
C LEU A 467 30.09 -3.61 -12.25
N VAL A 468 30.05 -4.04 -10.99
CA VAL A 468 31.24 -4.64 -10.40
C VAL A 468 31.49 -6.00 -11.02
N PRO A 469 32.68 -6.22 -11.63
CA PRO A 469 32.99 -7.51 -12.22
C PRO A 469 33.08 -8.58 -11.11
N LYS A 470 32.07 -9.44 -11.03
CA LYS A 470 32.04 -10.57 -10.07
C LYS A 470 33.32 -11.41 -10.14
N GLU A 471 33.82 -11.64 -11.35
CA GLU A 471 35.02 -12.43 -11.63
C GLU A 471 36.30 -11.85 -11.01
N ILE A 472 36.44 -10.52 -10.95
CA ILE A 472 37.59 -9.87 -10.33
C ILE A 472 37.53 -10.03 -8.80
N LEU A 473 36.37 -9.83 -8.22
CA LEU A 473 36.15 -10.01 -6.77
C LEU A 473 36.35 -11.47 -6.39
N GLU A 474 35.78 -12.40 -7.14
CA GLU A 474 35.94 -13.85 -6.91
C GLU A 474 37.39 -14.29 -7.02
N LYS A 475 38.14 -13.83 -8.04
CA LYS A 475 39.54 -14.19 -8.23
C LYS A 475 40.46 -13.66 -7.12
N GLU A 476 40.31 -12.41 -6.74
CA GLU A 476 41.11 -11.81 -5.67
C GLU A 476 40.74 -12.40 -4.30
N PHE A 477 39.48 -12.74 -4.12
CA PHE A 477 39.03 -13.40 -2.91
C PHE A 477 39.54 -14.85 -2.82
N LEU A 478 39.55 -15.60 -3.93
CA LEU A 478 40.13 -16.95 -3.99
C LEU A 478 41.61 -16.92 -3.58
N ASN A 479 42.40 -15.97 -4.08
CA ASN A 479 43.80 -15.81 -3.71
C ASN A 479 43.98 -15.54 -2.20
N LEU A 480 43.08 -14.75 -1.61
CA LEU A 480 43.08 -14.49 -0.17
C LEU A 480 42.65 -15.69 0.65
N ALA A 481 41.66 -16.44 0.15
CA ALA A 481 41.13 -17.63 0.79
C ALA A 481 42.11 -18.82 0.79
N GLU A 482 42.87 -19.00 -0.28
CA GLU A 482 43.96 -19.98 -0.33
C GLU A 482 45.01 -19.74 0.76
N ALA A 483 45.32 -18.48 1.06
CA ALA A 483 46.23 -18.10 2.14
C ALA A 483 45.70 -18.47 3.54
N TYR A 484 44.36 -18.64 3.70
CA TYR A 484 43.70 -19.02 4.96
C TYR A 484 43.17 -20.47 4.95
N GLY A 485 43.41 -21.23 3.89
CA GLY A 485 43.04 -22.65 3.80
C GLY A 485 41.56 -22.92 3.54
N VAL A 486 40.86 -21.97 2.98
CA VAL A 486 39.45 -22.11 2.58
C VAL A 486 39.41 -22.37 1.08
N ASN A 487 39.04 -23.61 0.68
CA ASN A 487 39.06 -24.05 -0.73
C ASN A 487 37.66 -24.27 -1.33
N ASP A 488 36.59 -23.99 -0.57
CA ASP A 488 35.22 -24.23 -1.02
C ASP A 488 34.62 -22.93 -1.56
N ILE A 489 34.28 -22.88 -2.85
CA ILE A 489 33.74 -21.71 -3.55
C ILE A 489 32.38 -21.24 -3.00
N GLU A 490 31.52 -22.19 -2.56
CA GLU A 490 30.22 -21.81 -1.96
C GLU A 490 30.42 -21.19 -0.57
N GLU A 491 31.39 -21.69 0.17
CA GLU A 491 31.77 -21.14 1.48
C GLU A 491 32.45 -19.75 1.31
N LEU A 492 33.24 -19.60 0.27
CA LEU A 492 33.86 -18.34 -0.13
C LEU A 492 32.83 -17.28 -0.53
N ASN A 493 31.83 -17.63 -1.31
CA ASN A 493 30.77 -16.72 -1.70
C ASN A 493 29.93 -16.28 -0.49
N LYS A 494 29.67 -17.16 0.50
CA LYS A 494 29.00 -16.77 1.74
C LYS A 494 29.84 -15.84 2.61
N ILE A 495 31.18 -16.02 2.59
CA ILE A 495 32.09 -15.10 3.28
C ILE A 495 32.14 -13.75 2.56
N LEU A 496 32.12 -13.74 1.22
CA LEU A 496 32.04 -12.53 0.38
C LEU A 496 30.76 -11.74 0.70
N ASP A 497 29.62 -12.40 0.71
CA ASP A 497 28.34 -11.76 1.03
C ASP A 497 28.30 -11.15 2.45
N ARG A 498 29.07 -11.72 3.38
CA ARG A 498 29.20 -11.22 4.75
C ARG A 498 30.32 -10.17 4.92
N ALA A 499 31.43 -10.34 4.22
CA ALA A 499 32.60 -9.46 4.34
C ALA A 499 32.51 -8.18 3.48
N VAL A 500 31.79 -8.25 2.33
CA VAL A 500 31.61 -7.11 1.45
C VAL A 500 30.42 -6.29 1.92
N ASN A 501 30.69 -5.16 2.51
CA ASN A 501 29.66 -4.17 2.73
C ASN A 501 29.33 -3.53 1.37
N THR A 502 28.27 -3.99 0.72
CA THR A 502 27.80 -3.51 -0.59
C THR A 502 27.64 -1.99 -0.61
N ARG A 503 27.28 -1.36 0.51
CA ARG A 503 27.18 0.10 0.62
C ARG A 503 28.52 0.81 0.43
N ASN A 504 29.60 0.25 0.97
CA ASN A 504 30.94 0.85 0.81
C ASN A 504 31.47 0.68 -0.60
N PHE A 505 31.16 -0.44 -1.22
CA PHE A 505 31.47 -0.69 -2.62
C PHE A 505 30.80 0.32 -3.56
N LEU A 506 29.53 0.60 -3.33
CA LEU A 506 28.74 1.56 -4.14
C LEU A 506 29.20 3.01 -3.95
N LYS A 507 30.00 3.32 -2.94
CA LYS A 507 30.61 4.64 -2.69
C LYS A 507 32.03 4.80 -3.26
N GLY A 508 32.51 3.87 -4.06
CA GLY A 508 33.81 4.01 -4.70
C GLY A 508 33.86 5.28 -5.55
N GLN A 509 34.84 6.17 -5.27
CA GLN A 509 34.88 7.48 -5.92
C GLN A 509 34.95 7.37 -7.45
N GLU A 510 35.82 6.50 -7.97
CA GLU A 510 35.93 6.26 -9.41
C GLU A 510 34.61 5.74 -10.03
N ARG A 511 33.91 4.85 -9.30
CA ARG A 511 32.63 4.32 -9.72
C ARG A 511 31.55 5.40 -9.75
N VAL A 512 31.45 6.19 -8.69
CA VAL A 512 30.51 7.32 -8.59
C VAL A 512 30.74 8.32 -9.73
N GLU A 513 32.00 8.62 -10.06
CA GLU A 513 32.32 9.50 -11.18
C GLU A 513 31.89 8.92 -12.53
N LYS A 514 32.17 7.64 -12.80
CA LYS A 514 31.71 6.96 -14.03
C LYS A 514 30.19 6.91 -14.16
N VAL A 515 29.50 6.55 -13.07
CA VAL A 515 28.04 6.51 -13.04
C VAL A 515 27.47 7.92 -13.27
N ALA A 516 28.03 8.94 -12.61
CA ALA A 516 27.58 10.33 -12.78
C ALA A 516 27.77 10.84 -14.20
N GLU A 517 28.92 10.55 -14.83
CA GLU A 517 29.20 10.89 -16.24
C GLU A 517 28.15 10.23 -17.16
N TYR A 518 27.91 8.93 -16.96
CA TYR A 518 26.94 8.20 -17.75
C TYR A 518 25.51 8.76 -17.55
N VAL A 519 25.11 9.01 -16.30
CA VAL A 519 23.79 9.58 -15.97
C VAL A 519 23.64 10.95 -16.61
N ALA A 520 24.66 11.81 -16.54
CA ALA A 520 24.63 13.13 -17.17
C ALA A 520 24.45 13.06 -18.68
N LYS A 521 25.22 12.19 -19.35
CA LYS A 521 25.11 11.96 -20.78
C LYS A 521 23.74 11.40 -21.16
N HIS A 522 23.33 10.30 -20.52
CA HIS A 522 22.06 9.65 -20.81
C HIS A 522 20.87 10.60 -20.58
N PHE A 523 20.89 11.37 -19.50
CA PHE A 523 19.86 12.36 -19.21
C PHE A 523 19.74 13.40 -20.33
N LYS A 524 20.87 13.95 -20.76
CA LYS A 524 20.93 14.96 -21.82
C LYS A 524 20.47 14.45 -23.19
N GLU A 525 20.80 13.19 -23.50
CA GLU A 525 20.51 12.60 -24.81
C GLU A 525 19.09 12.01 -24.89
N ASN A 526 18.55 11.45 -23.77
CA ASN A 526 17.35 10.62 -23.83
C ASN A 526 16.18 11.11 -22.98
N VAL A 527 16.40 11.96 -21.96
CA VAL A 527 15.35 12.38 -21.02
C VAL A 527 15.01 13.86 -21.18
N GLU A 528 16.01 14.71 -21.20
CA GLU A 528 15.82 16.17 -21.31
C GLU A 528 15.13 16.60 -22.60
N PRO A 529 15.50 16.04 -23.79
CA PRO A 529 14.84 16.41 -25.05
C PRO A 529 13.33 16.11 -25.05
N LEU A 530 12.91 15.13 -24.24
CA LEU A 530 11.50 14.79 -24.06
C LEU A 530 10.79 15.69 -23.03
N GLY A 531 11.52 16.62 -22.36
CA GLY A 531 10.97 17.53 -21.36
C GLY A 531 10.75 16.92 -19.99
N TYR A 532 11.22 15.69 -19.73
CA TYR A 532 11.00 14.98 -18.46
C TYR A 532 12.14 15.17 -17.47
N LYS A 533 11.92 14.64 -16.27
CA LYS A 533 12.83 14.72 -15.14
C LYS A 533 13.22 13.34 -14.61
N ALA A 534 14.29 13.30 -13.80
CA ALA A 534 14.85 12.05 -13.33
C ALA A 534 15.14 12.05 -11.82
N PHE A 535 15.19 10.83 -11.25
CA PHE A 535 15.80 10.56 -9.96
C PHE A 535 17.12 9.82 -10.15
N LEU A 536 18.11 10.15 -9.32
CA LEU A 536 19.29 9.34 -9.08
C LEU A 536 19.23 8.84 -7.64
N VAL A 537 19.13 7.54 -7.46
CA VAL A 537 18.96 6.90 -6.15
C VAL A 537 20.29 6.37 -5.67
N GLY A 538 20.89 7.06 -4.69
CA GLY A 538 22.15 6.64 -4.07
C GLY A 538 21.93 5.73 -2.86
N VAL A 539 22.92 4.89 -2.55
CA VAL A 539 22.84 3.90 -1.48
C VAL A 539 22.64 4.53 -0.11
N ASP A 540 23.25 5.69 0.15
CA ASP A 540 23.15 6.46 1.38
C ASP A 540 23.39 7.96 1.15
N ARG A 541 23.31 8.77 2.18
CA ARG A 541 23.51 10.23 2.13
C ARG A 541 24.90 10.63 1.64
N PRO A 542 26.01 10.02 2.12
CA PRO A 542 27.33 10.27 1.56
C PRO A 542 27.42 10.01 0.06
N ALA A 543 26.85 8.90 -0.44
CA ALA A 543 26.79 8.61 -1.87
C ALA A 543 26.04 9.72 -2.63
N CYS A 544 24.90 10.20 -2.11
CA CYS A 544 24.15 11.29 -2.72
C CYS A 544 24.97 12.60 -2.81
N ALA A 545 25.72 12.97 -1.77
CA ALA A 545 26.62 14.12 -1.79
C ALA A 545 27.77 13.94 -2.79
N MET A 546 28.33 12.73 -2.92
CA MET A 546 29.34 12.41 -3.91
C MET A 546 28.77 12.50 -5.34
N TYR A 547 27.59 11.98 -5.57
CA TYR A 547 26.89 12.11 -6.86
C TYR A 547 26.62 13.57 -7.24
N LYS A 548 26.24 14.41 -6.31
CA LYS A 548 26.06 15.85 -6.57
C LYS A 548 27.35 16.48 -7.05
N LYS A 549 28.45 16.26 -6.34
CA LYS A 549 29.77 16.78 -6.73
C LYS A 549 30.23 16.25 -8.08
N ALA A 550 29.96 14.97 -8.36
CA ALA A 550 30.35 14.36 -9.63
C ALA A 550 29.49 14.88 -10.79
N LEU A 551 28.16 14.96 -10.62
CA LEU A 551 27.26 15.52 -11.64
C LEU A 551 27.54 16.98 -11.96
N ASP A 552 27.95 17.80 -10.98
CA ASP A 552 28.30 19.21 -11.16
C ASP A 552 29.56 19.43 -12.05
N LYS A 553 30.31 18.36 -12.35
CA LYS A 553 31.41 18.39 -13.33
C LYS A 553 30.91 18.28 -14.78
N HIS A 554 29.73 17.66 -14.97
CA HIS A 554 29.16 17.32 -16.29
C HIS A 554 27.91 18.11 -16.65
N LEU A 555 27.19 18.64 -15.63
CA LEU A 555 25.96 19.42 -15.76
C LEU A 555 26.08 20.75 -15.00
N PRO A 556 25.35 21.80 -15.40
CA PRO A 556 25.20 23.00 -14.60
C PRO A 556 24.68 22.68 -13.19
N LYS A 557 25.17 23.39 -12.18
CA LYS A 557 24.88 23.09 -10.77
C LYS A 557 23.39 23.08 -10.43
N GLU A 558 22.59 23.88 -11.10
CA GLU A 558 21.13 23.95 -10.93
C GLU A 558 20.39 22.73 -11.45
N TYR A 559 21.02 21.89 -12.29
CA TYR A 559 20.37 20.70 -12.86
C TYR A 559 20.07 19.64 -11.81
N SER A 560 20.89 19.50 -10.81
CA SER A 560 20.70 18.48 -9.79
C SER A 560 20.60 19.07 -8.39
N GLU A 561 19.80 18.44 -7.54
CA GLU A 561 19.68 18.80 -6.12
C GLU A 561 19.57 17.53 -5.28
N VAL A 562 20.16 17.59 -4.08
CA VAL A 562 20.15 16.47 -3.13
C VAL A 562 18.98 16.63 -2.17
N VAL A 563 18.18 15.59 -2.00
CA VAL A 563 17.07 15.61 -1.04
C VAL A 563 17.13 14.37 -0.14
N TYR A 564 17.57 14.57 1.09
CA TYR A 564 17.56 13.57 2.16
C TYR A 564 17.23 14.21 3.51
N THR A 565 16.95 13.39 4.52
CA THR A 565 16.76 13.86 5.88
C THR A 565 18.13 14.12 6.54
N GLY A 566 18.37 15.34 6.96
CA GLY A 566 19.60 15.70 7.67
C GLY A 566 19.62 15.16 9.10
N ASN A 567 20.83 14.99 9.64
CA ASN A 567 21.07 14.66 11.04
C ASN A 567 22.02 15.71 11.65
N ASN A 568 21.84 16.03 12.93
CA ASN A 568 22.67 17.03 13.62
C ASN A 568 24.15 16.62 13.68
N ASN A 569 24.43 15.32 13.64
CA ASN A 569 25.79 14.76 13.70
C ASN A 569 26.44 14.58 12.31
N ASP A 570 25.80 15.08 11.24
CA ASP A 570 26.36 14.99 9.89
C ASP A 570 27.67 15.80 9.77
N THR A 571 28.55 15.33 8.90
CA THR A 571 29.77 16.06 8.53
C THR A 571 29.42 17.40 7.87
N GLU A 572 30.31 18.34 7.87
CA GLU A 572 30.08 19.64 7.22
C GLU A 572 29.71 19.53 5.74
N ASP A 573 30.26 18.55 5.06
CA ASP A 573 29.93 18.23 3.69
C ASP A 573 28.46 17.81 3.52
N LEU A 574 27.98 16.92 4.37
CA LEU A 574 26.58 16.52 4.38
C LEU A 574 25.66 17.65 4.84
N LYS A 575 26.05 18.44 5.83
CA LYS A 575 25.29 19.61 6.30
C LYS A 575 25.09 20.66 5.22
N SER A 576 26.03 20.80 4.30
CA SER A 576 25.91 21.74 3.17
C SER A 576 24.71 21.44 2.25
N HIS A 577 24.22 20.21 2.26
CA HIS A 577 23.06 19.75 1.52
C HIS A 577 21.77 19.63 2.37
N HIS A 578 21.80 20.08 3.64
CA HIS A 578 20.61 20.09 4.45
C HIS A 578 19.61 21.13 3.94
N LEU A 579 18.40 20.69 3.74
CA LEU A 579 17.29 21.55 3.33
C LEU A 579 16.36 21.78 4.53
N ASP A 580 16.04 23.04 4.82
CA ASP A 580 14.92 23.32 5.69
C ASP A 580 13.59 22.95 5.02
N SER A 581 12.54 22.75 5.81
CA SER A 581 11.24 22.30 5.32
C SER A 581 10.65 23.20 4.21
N LYS A 582 10.94 24.51 4.26
CA LYS A 582 10.46 25.47 3.27
C LYS A 582 11.18 25.31 1.93
N LYS A 583 12.51 25.24 1.96
CA LYS A 583 13.34 25.03 0.76
C LYS A 583 13.03 23.67 0.11
N GLU A 584 12.90 22.62 0.92
CA GLU A 584 12.57 21.31 0.40
C GLU A 584 11.20 21.32 -0.29
N LYS A 585 10.19 21.94 0.31
CA LYS A 585 8.86 22.10 -0.29
C LYS A 585 8.92 22.90 -1.60
N ASP A 586 9.73 23.94 -1.67
CA ASP A 586 9.94 24.72 -2.90
C ASP A 586 10.61 23.90 -3.99
N ILE A 587 11.67 23.15 -3.67
CA ILE A 587 12.36 22.26 -4.61
C ILE A 587 11.39 21.19 -5.15
N ARG A 588 10.61 20.57 -4.28
CA ARG A 588 9.60 19.59 -4.68
C ARG A 588 8.55 20.20 -5.64
N LYS A 589 8.09 21.41 -5.35
CA LYS A 589 7.13 22.13 -6.21
C LYS A 589 7.74 22.47 -7.57
N LYS A 590 8.99 22.98 -7.60
CA LYS A 590 9.71 23.26 -8.84
C LYS A 590 9.98 22.00 -9.66
N PHE A 591 10.27 20.89 -9.00
CA PHE A 591 10.52 19.64 -9.70
C PHE A 591 9.31 19.12 -10.49
N THR A 592 8.09 19.46 -10.07
CA THR A 592 6.88 19.04 -10.82
C THR A 592 6.63 19.86 -12.09
N LYS A 593 7.40 20.93 -12.35
CA LYS A 593 7.24 21.80 -13.49
C LYS A 593 8.34 21.60 -14.53
N ILE A 594 7.97 21.57 -15.80
CA ILE A 594 8.88 21.25 -16.93
C ILE A 594 10.08 22.19 -16.97
N GLU A 595 9.86 23.49 -16.94
CA GLU A 595 10.91 24.49 -17.20
C GLU A 595 11.78 24.79 -15.96
N GLU A 596 11.28 24.49 -14.76
CA GLU A 596 11.97 24.83 -13.54
C GLU A 596 13.07 23.81 -13.17
N TYR A 597 14.07 24.26 -12.43
CA TYR A 597 15.14 23.43 -11.88
C TYR A 597 14.83 23.05 -10.43
N PRO A 598 15.32 21.90 -9.96
CA PRO A 598 16.24 20.97 -10.62
C PRO A 598 15.55 20.06 -11.64
N LYS A 599 16.37 19.45 -12.52
CA LYS A 599 15.93 18.42 -13.48
C LYS A 599 16.18 17.01 -12.95
N ILE A 600 17.16 16.84 -12.09
CA ILE A 600 17.52 15.57 -11.45
C ILE A 600 17.47 15.76 -9.94
N LEU A 601 16.71 14.92 -9.24
CA LEU A 601 16.78 14.84 -7.77
C LEU A 601 17.64 13.63 -7.37
N ILE A 602 18.62 13.89 -6.51
CA ILE A 602 19.50 12.86 -5.95
C ILE A 602 18.93 12.50 -4.58
N VAL A 603 18.50 11.26 -4.42
CA VAL A 603 17.75 10.79 -3.25
C VAL A 603 18.29 9.48 -2.71
N THR A 604 18.02 9.18 -1.45
CA THR A 604 18.23 7.85 -0.85
C THR A 604 16.96 7.02 -0.93
N GLU A 605 16.09 7.18 0.05
CA GLU A 605 14.73 6.58 0.12
C GLU A 605 13.66 7.65 0.19
N LYS A 606 14.05 8.82 0.67
CA LYS A 606 13.18 9.98 0.71
C LYS A 606 12.67 10.29 -0.70
N LEU A 607 11.40 10.56 -0.83
CA LEU A 607 10.66 10.79 -2.09
C LEU A 607 10.39 9.52 -2.93
N LEU A 608 11.02 8.38 -2.68
CA LEU A 608 10.65 7.13 -3.33
C LEU A 608 9.26 6.66 -2.92
N THR A 609 8.80 7.14 -1.78
CA THR A 609 7.48 6.85 -1.25
C THR A 609 6.80 8.16 -0.85
N GLY A 610 5.49 8.27 -1.07
CA GLY A 610 4.67 9.42 -0.66
C GLY A 610 4.76 10.68 -1.54
N TYR A 611 5.82 10.87 -2.33
CA TYR A 611 5.94 12.05 -3.20
C TYR A 611 5.31 11.81 -4.58
N ASP A 612 4.45 12.73 -5.02
CA ASP A 612 3.79 12.67 -6.31
C ASP A 612 4.45 13.62 -7.32
N ALA A 613 5.18 13.06 -8.27
CA ALA A 613 5.78 13.78 -9.37
C ALA A 613 5.57 13.02 -10.69
N PRO A 614 4.41 13.14 -11.35
CA PRO A 614 4.11 12.42 -12.58
C PRO A 614 5.11 12.70 -13.72
N ILE A 615 5.72 13.89 -13.74
CA ILE A 615 6.77 14.27 -14.70
C ILE A 615 8.05 13.44 -14.57
N LEU A 616 8.24 12.71 -13.46
CA LEU A 616 9.37 11.82 -13.25
C LEU A 616 9.32 10.67 -14.26
N TYR A 617 10.22 10.68 -15.22
CA TYR A 617 10.29 9.71 -16.30
C TYR A 617 11.37 8.66 -16.08
N ALA A 618 12.56 9.09 -15.64
CA ALA A 618 13.70 8.20 -15.50
C ALA A 618 14.11 8.05 -14.01
N MET A 619 14.50 6.83 -13.65
CA MET A 619 15.12 6.52 -12.36
C MET A 619 16.46 5.81 -12.61
N TYR A 620 17.51 6.44 -12.17
CA TYR A 620 18.86 5.88 -12.15
C TYR A 620 19.09 5.24 -10.79
N LEU A 621 19.10 3.92 -10.76
CA LEU A 621 19.06 3.14 -9.52
C LEU A 621 20.46 2.63 -9.18
N ASP A 622 21.13 3.28 -8.23
CA ASP A 622 22.42 2.85 -7.69
C ASP A 622 22.29 2.50 -6.19
N LYS A 623 21.27 1.71 -5.90
CA LYS A 623 20.99 1.22 -4.57
C LYS A 623 20.36 -0.16 -4.65
N PRO A 624 20.88 -1.18 -3.89
CA PRO A 624 20.20 -2.45 -3.78
C PRO A 624 18.86 -2.25 -3.06
N MET A 625 17.77 -2.61 -3.69
CA MET A 625 16.43 -2.52 -3.13
C MET A 625 15.81 -3.91 -3.02
N ARG A 626 15.03 -4.14 -1.97
CA ARG A 626 14.25 -5.35 -1.80
C ARG A 626 12.86 -5.18 -2.42
N ASP A 627 12.18 -6.30 -2.64
CA ASP A 627 10.97 -6.47 -3.42
C ASP A 627 9.95 -5.33 -3.31
N HIS A 628 9.37 -5.09 -2.14
CA HIS A 628 8.35 -4.06 -1.95
C HIS A 628 8.88 -2.61 -2.08
N THR A 629 10.10 -2.35 -1.62
CA THR A 629 10.73 -1.02 -1.74
C THR A 629 11.04 -0.70 -3.19
N LEU A 630 11.45 -1.69 -3.97
CA LEU A 630 11.68 -1.58 -5.40
C LEU A 630 10.38 -1.27 -6.15
N LEU A 631 9.30 -2.00 -5.87
CA LEU A 631 7.98 -1.74 -6.45
C LEU A 631 7.47 -0.34 -6.11
N GLN A 632 7.70 0.12 -4.89
CA GLN A 632 7.34 1.48 -4.46
C GLN A 632 8.11 2.56 -5.21
N ALA A 633 9.40 2.34 -5.45
CA ALA A 633 10.24 3.25 -6.22
C ALA A 633 9.80 3.28 -7.69
N ILE A 634 9.60 2.12 -8.30
CA ILE A 634 9.13 1.97 -9.68
C ILE A 634 7.80 2.65 -9.90
N ALA A 635 6.87 2.50 -8.98
CA ALA A 635 5.56 3.14 -9.04
C ALA A 635 5.61 4.69 -9.09
N ARG A 636 6.77 5.30 -8.94
CA ARG A 636 6.96 6.75 -9.15
C ARG A 636 7.19 7.10 -10.62
N VAL A 637 7.94 6.27 -11.35
CA VAL A 637 8.27 6.53 -12.75
C VAL A 637 7.17 6.08 -13.71
N ASN A 638 6.30 5.16 -13.31
CA ASN A 638 5.22 4.65 -14.17
C ASN A 638 3.89 5.42 -14.03
N ARG A 639 3.89 6.58 -13.38
CA ARG A 639 2.70 7.45 -13.31
C ARG A 639 2.45 8.17 -14.62
N PRO A 640 1.20 8.21 -15.11
CA PRO A 640 0.84 8.98 -16.29
C PRO A 640 1.12 10.46 -16.08
N TYR A 641 1.65 11.11 -17.11
CA TYR A 641 1.86 12.54 -17.19
C TYR A 641 1.45 13.06 -18.56
N GLU A 642 0.73 14.15 -18.56
CA GLU A 642 0.27 14.84 -19.75
C GLU A 642 0.40 16.35 -19.55
N ASN A 643 0.86 17.03 -20.59
CA ASN A 643 0.87 18.49 -20.68
C ASN A 643 0.27 18.90 -22.01
N GLU A 644 -0.97 19.35 -22.00
CA GLU A 644 -1.73 19.71 -23.19
C GLU A 644 -1.15 20.94 -23.93
N GLU A 645 -0.57 21.91 -23.19
CA GLU A 645 0.04 23.11 -23.79
C GLU A 645 1.26 22.77 -24.64
N LYS A 646 1.96 21.68 -24.30
CA LYS A 646 3.18 21.24 -24.99
C LYS A 646 2.98 19.98 -25.82
N ASP A 647 1.75 19.50 -25.92
CA ASP A 647 1.41 18.25 -26.60
C ASP A 647 2.29 17.06 -26.16
N MET A 648 2.50 16.98 -24.84
CA MET A 648 3.34 15.96 -24.22
C MET A 648 2.48 14.92 -23.53
N VAL A 649 2.63 13.67 -23.93
CA VAL A 649 2.08 12.51 -23.25
C VAL A 649 3.22 11.57 -22.91
N LYS A 650 3.35 11.20 -21.65
CA LYS A 650 4.39 10.28 -21.18
C LYS A 650 4.04 8.86 -21.60
N PRO A 651 4.87 8.20 -22.43
CA PRO A 651 4.53 6.90 -22.99
C PRO A 651 4.80 5.73 -22.02
N HIS A 652 5.82 5.85 -21.18
CA HIS A 652 6.27 4.82 -20.25
C HIS A 652 7.13 5.41 -19.14
N GLY A 653 7.44 4.60 -18.11
CA GLY A 653 8.49 4.88 -17.15
C GLY A 653 9.80 4.20 -17.56
N PHE A 654 10.94 4.74 -17.12
CA PHE A 654 12.26 4.19 -17.41
C PHE A 654 13.08 4.02 -16.14
N VAL A 655 13.64 2.83 -15.92
CA VAL A 655 14.57 2.53 -14.83
C VAL A 655 15.87 1.99 -15.40
N LEU A 656 16.99 2.58 -14.97
CA LEU A 656 18.32 2.10 -15.29
C LEU A 656 19.04 1.66 -14.03
N ASP A 657 19.34 0.37 -13.95
CA ASP A 657 19.92 -0.27 -12.77
C ASP A 657 21.44 -0.40 -12.90
N PHE A 658 22.16 0.20 -11.94
CA PHE A 658 23.64 0.13 -11.83
C PHE A 658 24.11 -0.96 -10.84
N VAL A 659 23.18 -1.65 -10.17
CA VAL A 659 23.51 -2.66 -9.15
C VAL A 659 23.30 -4.08 -9.65
N GLY A 660 22.35 -4.26 -10.59
CA GLY A 660 21.99 -5.58 -11.13
C GLY A 660 20.93 -6.31 -10.30
N ILE A 661 19.89 -5.59 -9.86
CA ILE A 661 18.75 -6.16 -9.11
C ILE A 661 17.68 -6.78 -10.02
N PHE A 662 17.98 -6.95 -11.30
CA PHE A 662 17.02 -7.38 -12.33
C PHE A 662 16.28 -8.68 -11.97
N GLU A 663 16.95 -9.68 -11.41
CA GLU A 663 16.31 -10.92 -10.97
C GLU A 663 15.22 -10.69 -9.90
N ASN A 664 15.42 -9.72 -9.02
CA ASN A 664 14.42 -9.34 -8.02
C ASN A 664 13.26 -8.56 -8.63
N LEU A 665 13.53 -7.77 -9.66
CA LEU A 665 12.50 -7.05 -10.39
C LEU A 665 11.62 -7.99 -11.22
N GLU A 666 12.23 -8.93 -11.94
CA GLU A 666 11.46 -9.97 -12.65
C GLU A 666 10.55 -10.73 -11.71
N LYS A 667 11.05 -11.09 -10.53
CA LYS A 667 10.24 -11.72 -9.48
C LYS A 667 9.12 -10.78 -9.01
N ALA A 668 9.42 -9.52 -8.75
CA ALA A 668 8.46 -8.56 -8.22
C ALA A 668 7.39 -8.11 -9.25
N LEU A 669 7.77 -7.97 -10.53
CA LEU A 669 6.85 -7.62 -11.61
C LEU A 669 6.11 -8.82 -12.19
N ALA A 670 6.70 -10.03 -12.12
CA ALA A 670 6.03 -11.28 -12.49
C ALA A 670 4.72 -11.50 -11.73
N PHE A 671 4.52 -10.77 -10.65
CA PHE A 671 3.29 -10.85 -9.89
C PHE A 671 2.09 -10.22 -10.60
N ASP A 672 2.27 -9.30 -11.56
CA ASP A 672 1.11 -8.49 -11.94
C ASP A 672 1.07 -7.87 -13.36
N SER A 673 1.98 -8.10 -14.31
CA SER A 673 1.91 -7.42 -15.61
C SER A 673 1.74 -8.33 -16.83
N ASP A 674 0.89 -7.89 -17.77
CA ASP A 674 0.62 -8.57 -19.05
C ASP A 674 1.76 -8.48 -20.08
N GLU A 675 2.76 -7.59 -19.90
CA GLU A 675 4.00 -7.63 -20.69
C GLU A 675 4.88 -8.79 -20.26
N ILE A 676 4.83 -9.14 -18.99
CA ILE A 676 5.32 -10.42 -18.50
C ILE A 676 4.38 -11.53 -18.96
N ASN A 677 3.11 -11.28 -19.27
CA ASN A 677 2.26 -12.25 -19.95
C ASN A 677 2.68 -12.54 -21.40
N ALA A 678 3.50 -11.71 -22.03
CA ALA A 678 4.18 -12.08 -23.27
C ALA A 678 5.42 -12.97 -23.01
N ILE A 679 6.09 -12.80 -21.87
CA ILE A 679 7.05 -13.72 -21.25
C ILE A 679 6.29 -14.83 -20.52
N VAL A 680 5.16 -14.54 -19.90
CA VAL A 680 4.21 -15.34 -19.15
C VAL A 680 3.07 -15.90 -20.05
N LYS A 681 3.26 -15.98 -21.35
CA LYS A 681 2.55 -17.06 -22.06
C LYS A 681 2.74 -18.41 -21.38
N ASP A 682 3.53 -18.45 -20.32
CA ASP A 682 3.89 -19.63 -19.58
C ASP A 682 3.60 -19.62 -18.07
N ILE A 683 2.83 -18.67 -17.50
CA ILE A 683 2.44 -18.80 -16.08
C ILE A 683 1.65 -20.08 -15.85
N ASN A 684 0.86 -20.50 -16.83
CA ASN A 684 0.18 -21.79 -16.79
C ASN A 684 1.19 -22.94 -16.90
N LEU A 685 2.25 -22.80 -17.70
CA LEU A 685 3.35 -23.75 -17.74
C LEU A 685 4.11 -23.76 -16.41
N LEU A 686 4.40 -22.60 -15.82
CA LEU A 686 5.04 -22.48 -14.50
C LEU A 686 4.16 -23.08 -13.40
N LYS A 687 2.84 -22.86 -13.43
CA LYS A 687 1.89 -23.51 -12.54
C LYS A 687 1.87 -25.03 -12.73
N HIS A 688 1.91 -25.51 -13.95
CA HIS A 688 2.01 -26.95 -14.24
C HIS A 688 3.34 -27.53 -13.75
N LEU A 689 4.46 -26.85 -13.97
CA LEU A 689 5.77 -27.25 -13.46
C LEU A 689 5.82 -27.27 -11.93
N PHE A 690 5.29 -26.22 -11.30
CA PHE A 690 5.19 -26.16 -9.83
C PHE A 690 4.34 -27.31 -9.30
N LYS A 691 3.14 -27.50 -9.88
CA LYS A 691 2.24 -28.60 -9.50
C LYS A 691 2.92 -29.95 -9.64
N ALA A 692 3.54 -30.23 -10.77
CA ALA A 692 4.26 -31.51 -11.00
C ALA A 692 5.36 -31.70 -9.94
N LYS A 693 6.15 -30.67 -9.64
CA LYS A 693 7.20 -30.77 -8.61
C LYS A 693 6.62 -31.00 -7.21
N MET A 694 5.55 -30.29 -6.85
CA MET A 694 4.91 -30.45 -5.55
C MET A 694 4.22 -31.82 -5.41
N GLU A 695 3.56 -32.34 -6.44
CA GLU A 695 2.82 -33.60 -6.38
C GLU A 695 3.71 -34.84 -6.59
N GLU A 696 4.74 -34.75 -7.43
CA GLU A 696 5.59 -35.90 -7.78
C GLU A 696 6.84 -36.04 -6.89
N HIS A 697 7.44 -34.92 -6.47
CA HIS A 697 8.73 -34.98 -5.80
C HIS A 697 8.69 -34.60 -4.31
N VAL A 698 7.78 -33.71 -3.88
CA VAL A 698 7.71 -33.24 -2.51
C VAL A 698 7.19 -34.29 -1.50
N PRO A 699 6.22 -35.15 -1.81
CA PRO A 699 5.66 -36.09 -0.84
C PRO A 699 6.71 -37.03 -0.20
N LYS A 700 7.77 -37.37 -0.94
CA LYS A 700 8.86 -38.20 -0.41
C LYS A 700 9.63 -37.51 0.75
N TYR A 701 9.70 -36.18 0.74
CA TYR A 701 10.36 -35.41 1.79
C TYR A 701 9.41 -35.09 2.94
N LEU A 702 8.15 -34.77 2.64
CA LEU A 702 7.13 -34.55 3.68
C LEU A 702 6.89 -35.82 4.50
N GLY A 703 7.02 -37.00 3.88
CA GLY A 703 6.91 -38.27 4.55
C GLY A 703 8.06 -38.61 5.52
N LEU A 704 9.12 -37.78 5.55
CA LEU A 704 10.24 -37.96 6.49
C LEU A 704 9.92 -37.39 7.87
N ILE A 705 8.88 -36.62 8.01
CA ILE A 705 8.49 -35.98 9.26
C ILE A 705 7.04 -36.33 9.61
N THR A 706 6.73 -36.27 10.89
CA THR A 706 5.37 -36.35 11.39
C THR A 706 4.70 -34.95 11.32
N HIS A 707 3.38 -34.92 11.43
CA HIS A 707 2.58 -33.70 11.22
C HIS A 707 3.00 -32.50 12.08
N ASN A 708 3.74 -32.74 13.17
CA ASN A 708 4.14 -31.73 14.16
C ASN A 708 5.66 -31.64 14.36
N PHE A 709 6.47 -31.83 13.39
CA PHE A 709 7.92 -31.60 13.34
C PHE A 709 8.61 -31.68 14.73
N ASN A 710 8.94 -32.88 15.23
CA ASN A 710 9.55 -33.10 16.54
C ASN A 710 11.06 -33.40 16.44
N ASP A 711 11.76 -33.49 17.59
CA ASP A 711 13.21 -33.78 17.63
C ASP A 711 13.60 -35.10 16.93
N LYS A 712 12.71 -36.09 16.98
CA LYS A 712 12.94 -37.35 16.28
C LYS A 712 12.85 -37.20 14.77
N ASP A 713 11.98 -36.30 14.29
CA ASP A 713 11.89 -35.97 12.87
C ASP A 713 13.15 -35.24 12.42
N THR A 714 13.68 -34.34 13.24
CA THR A 714 14.96 -33.66 13.01
C THR A 714 16.10 -34.64 12.89
N ASP A 715 16.20 -35.60 13.80
CA ASP A 715 17.22 -36.67 13.75
C ASP A 715 17.08 -37.54 12.51
N ASN A 716 15.84 -37.90 12.13
CA ASN A 716 15.54 -38.65 10.90
C ASN A 716 15.97 -37.87 9.65
N LEU A 717 15.68 -36.58 9.60
CA LEU A 717 16.09 -35.70 8.49
C LEU A 717 17.62 -35.62 8.41
N ILE A 718 18.31 -35.41 9.52
CA ILE A 718 19.76 -35.36 9.55
C ILE A 718 20.35 -36.70 9.05
N ALA A 719 19.79 -37.81 9.51
CA ALA A 719 20.25 -39.13 9.07
C ALA A 719 19.99 -39.35 7.57
N HIS A 720 18.78 -39.00 7.05
CA HIS A 720 18.44 -39.18 5.65
C HIS A 720 19.32 -38.32 4.72
N PHE A 721 19.58 -37.07 5.12
CA PHE A 721 20.40 -36.16 4.34
C PHE A 721 21.91 -36.23 4.64
N ARG A 722 22.39 -37.32 5.28
CA ARG A 722 23.81 -37.55 5.50
C ARG A 722 24.61 -37.70 4.20
N ASP A 723 23.96 -38.22 3.15
CA ASP A 723 24.55 -38.31 1.83
C ASP A 723 24.53 -36.94 1.12
N LYS A 724 25.73 -36.52 0.66
CA LYS A 724 25.93 -35.23 -0.02
C LYS A 724 25.15 -35.14 -1.35
N SER A 725 24.97 -36.25 -2.07
CA SER A 725 24.25 -36.29 -3.33
C SER A 725 22.75 -36.05 -3.13
N ILE A 726 22.16 -36.69 -2.12
CA ILE A 726 20.75 -36.53 -1.74
C ILE A 726 20.48 -35.09 -1.30
N ARG A 727 21.37 -34.48 -0.51
CA ARG A 727 21.27 -33.08 -0.12
C ARG A 727 21.31 -32.15 -1.34
N LYS A 728 22.23 -32.38 -2.26
CA LYS A 728 22.39 -31.56 -3.45
C LYS A 728 21.14 -31.62 -4.34
N GLU A 729 20.57 -32.82 -4.52
CA GLU A 729 19.33 -33.02 -5.24
C GLU A 729 18.15 -32.29 -4.56
N PHE A 730 18.03 -32.45 -3.24
CA PHE A 730 16.99 -31.78 -2.46
C PHE A 730 17.12 -30.25 -2.50
N PHE A 731 18.30 -29.71 -2.31
CA PHE A 731 18.53 -28.26 -2.34
C PHE A 731 18.24 -27.67 -3.72
N LYS A 732 18.59 -28.39 -4.78
CA LYS A 732 18.24 -27.97 -6.14
C LYS A 732 16.73 -27.97 -6.33
N LEU A 733 16.04 -29.06 -5.94
CA LEU A 733 14.59 -29.16 -6.03
C LEU A 733 13.90 -28.05 -5.23
N TYR A 734 14.32 -27.83 -3.98
CA TYR A 734 13.76 -26.80 -3.12
C TYR A 734 13.92 -25.41 -3.74
N LYS A 735 15.10 -25.07 -4.25
CA LYS A 735 15.36 -23.78 -4.88
C LYS A 735 14.54 -23.56 -6.15
N GLU A 736 14.34 -24.60 -6.93
CA GLU A 736 13.45 -24.56 -8.10
C GLU A 736 11.98 -24.34 -7.70
N ILE A 737 11.52 -25.00 -6.66
CA ILE A 737 10.16 -24.84 -6.12
C ILE A 737 10.02 -23.46 -5.47
N GLU A 738 11.00 -23.00 -4.68
CA GLU A 738 11.02 -21.67 -4.07
C GLU A 738 10.91 -20.57 -5.15
N MET A 739 11.69 -20.68 -6.21
CA MET A 739 11.64 -19.74 -7.35
C MET A 739 10.26 -19.75 -8.02
N LEU A 740 9.72 -20.95 -8.31
CA LEU A 740 8.38 -21.08 -8.92
C LEU A 740 7.29 -20.56 -7.97
N TYR A 741 7.39 -20.88 -6.67
CA TYR A 741 6.47 -20.38 -5.66
C TYR A 741 6.50 -18.84 -5.59
N GLU A 742 7.68 -18.24 -5.53
CA GLU A 742 7.87 -16.80 -5.54
C GLU A 742 7.31 -16.15 -6.80
N ILE A 743 7.52 -16.74 -7.98
CA ILE A 743 7.01 -16.24 -9.26
C ILE A 743 5.47 -16.35 -9.33
N ILE A 744 4.90 -17.45 -8.84
CA ILE A 744 3.45 -17.70 -8.90
C ILE A 744 2.73 -16.97 -7.76
N SER A 745 3.38 -16.73 -6.64
CA SER A 745 2.80 -16.05 -5.49
C SER A 745 2.71 -14.53 -5.74
N PRO A 746 1.56 -13.89 -5.45
CA PRO A 746 0.39 -14.45 -4.80
C PRO A 746 -0.70 -14.85 -5.83
N ASP A 747 -0.87 -16.11 -6.04
CA ASP A 747 -1.94 -16.66 -6.89
C ASP A 747 -2.77 -17.67 -6.11
N LYS A 748 -4.11 -17.65 -6.27
CA LYS A 748 -5.03 -18.61 -5.65
C LYS A 748 -4.67 -20.08 -5.94
N PHE A 749 -3.96 -20.33 -7.04
CA PHE A 749 -3.43 -21.63 -7.40
C PHE A 749 -2.54 -22.23 -6.31
N LEU A 750 -1.76 -21.41 -5.61
CA LEU A 750 -0.83 -21.86 -4.56
C LEU A 750 -1.52 -22.30 -3.26
N ARG A 751 -2.77 -21.89 -3.04
CA ARG A 751 -3.47 -22.15 -1.77
C ARG A 751 -3.48 -23.62 -1.31
N PRO A 752 -3.69 -24.62 -2.18
CA PRO A 752 -3.61 -26.02 -1.77
C PRO A 752 -2.23 -26.50 -1.33
N TYR A 753 -1.19 -25.74 -1.71
CA TYR A 753 0.21 -26.13 -1.53
C TYR A 753 0.93 -25.35 -0.41
N ILE A 754 0.27 -24.36 0.20
CA ILE A 754 0.89 -23.45 1.19
C ILE A 754 1.47 -24.24 2.36
N ASP A 755 0.73 -25.15 2.96
CA ASP A 755 1.16 -25.91 4.13
C ASP A 755 2.28 -26.90 3.77
N ASP A 756 2.18 -27.55 2.63
CA ASP A 756 3.23 -28.46 2.14
C ASP A 756 4.50 -27.69 1.78
N TYR A 757 4.38 -26.51 1.19
CA TYR A 757 5.52 -25.66 0.88
C TYR A 757 6.18 -25.10 2.16
N ALA A 758 5.38 -24.66 3.14
CA ALA A 758 5.88 -24.22 4.44
C ALA A 758 6.66 -25.35 5.16
N THR A 759 6.11 -26.55 5.14
CA THR A 759 6.75 -27.75 5.70
C THR A 759 8.05 -28.09 4.96
N LEU A 760 8.04 -28.05 3.62
CA LEU A 760 9.24 -28.25 2.81
C LEU A 760 10.32 -27.21 3.11
N SER A 761 9.91 -25.94 3.31
CA SER A 761 10.81 -24.85 3.70
C SER A 761 11.43 -25.06 5.08
N ALA A 762 10.66 -25.58 6.04
CA ALA A 762 11.16 -25.94 7.34
C ALA A 762 12.19 -27.09 7.26
N ILE A 763 11.90 -28.13 6.47
CA ILE A 763 12.85 -29.23 6.20
C ILE A 763 14.14 -28.66 5.60
N PHE A 764 14.05 -27.79 4.59
CA PHE A 764 15.22 -27.18 3.97
C PHE A 764 16.06 -26.39 4.97
N LYS A 765 15.44 -25.59 5.85
CA LYS A 765 16.15 -24.84 6.89
C LYS A 765 16.90 -25.77 7.85
N VAL A 766 16.24 -26.82 8.35
CA VAL A 766 16.86 -27.81 9.27
C VAL A 766 18.05 -28.48 8.60
N VAL A 767 17.88 -29.00 7.39
CA VAL A 767 18.94 -29.68 6.65
C VAL A 767 20.09 -28.73 6.32
N ARG A 768 19.78 -27.51 5.88
CA ARG A 768 20.78 -26.48 5.61
C ARG A 768 21.59 -26.16 6.88
N ASN A 769 20.92 -25.93 8.00
CA ASN A 769 21.58 -25.56 9.24
C ASN A 769 22.45 -26.71 9.80
N ALA A 770 21.98 -27.99 9.67
CA ALA A 770 22.72 -29.16 10.13
C ALA A 770 23.99 -29.38 9.32
N TYR A 771 24.02 -29.09 8.04
CA TYR A 771 25.10 -29.39 7.12
C TYR A 771 25.88 -28.19 6.58
N THR A 772 25.46 -26.97 6.89
CA THR A 772 26.25 -25.79 6.64
C THR A 772 27.25 -25.60 7.78
N LYS A 773 28.55 -25.75 7.51
CA LYS A 773 29.56 -25.38 8.48
C LYS A 773 29.36 -23.92 8.87
N ARG A 774 29.22 -23.63 10.15
CA ARG A 774 29.31 -22.27 10.70
C ARG A 774 30.75 -21.78 10.48
N VAL A 775 30.96 -20.95 9.50
CA VAL A 775 32.26 -20.34 9.27
C VAL A 775 32.36 -19.19 10.26
N GLN A 776 33.22 -19.38 11.30
CA GLN A 776 33.71 -18.24 12.06
C GLN A 776 34.66 -17.47 11.13
N VAL A 777 34.19 -16.35 10.60
CA VAL A 777 35.04 -15.49 9.78
C VAL A 777 36.00 -14.77 10.72
N ASP A 778 37.31 -15.06 10.55
CA ASP A 778 38.35 -14.39 11.29
C ASP A 778 38.31 -12.87 10.96
N ARG A 779 38.36 -12.02 11.99
CA ARG A 779 38.37 -10.55 11.86
C ARG A 779 39.51 -10.06 10.96
N GLU A 780 40.65 -10.71 11.02
CA GLU A 780 41.82 -10.39 10.18
C GLU A 780 41.53 -10.69 8.70
N PHE A 781 40.85 -11.82 8.44
CA PHE A 781 40.42 -12.18 7.10
C PHE A 781 39.41 -11.18 6.52
N GLN A 782 38.42 -10.74 7.31
CA GLN A 782 37.47 -9.70 6.89
C GLN A 782 38.18 -8.38 6.60
N ARG A 783 39.12 -7.95 7.45
CA ARG A 783 39.91 -6.73 7.26
C ARG A 783 40.72 -6.80 5.97
N LYS A 784 41.44 -7.87 5.71
CA LYS A 784 42.23 -8.06 4.48
C LYS A 784 41.35 -8.11 3.23
N THR A 785 40.16 -8.71 3.31
CA THR A 785 39.21 -8.74 2.20
C THR A 785 38.70 -7.35 1.90
N ASN A 786 38.36 -6.57 2.94
CA ASN A 786 37.91 -5.18 2.76
C ASN A 786 39.03 -4.29 2.19
N GLU A 787 40.29 -4.43 2.68
CA GLU A 787 41.44 -3.70 2.15
C GLU A 787 41.70 -4.03 0.68
N LEU A 788 41.58 -5.30 0.29
CA LEU A 788 41.73 -5.73 -1.09
C LEU A 788 40.67 -5.13 -2.01
N ILE A 789 39.41 -5.13 -1.57
CA ILE A 789 38.29 -4.54 -2.30
C ILE A 789 38.51 -3.04 -2.46
N GLN A 790 38.97 -2.35 -1.41
CA GLN A 790 39.24 -0.91 -1.45
C GLN A 790 40.36 -0.58 -2.45
N GLN A 791 41.47 -1.35 -2.43
CA GLN A 791 42.59 -1.13 -3.36
C GLN A 791 42.18 -1.30 -4.82
N LYS A 792 41.29 -2.23 -5.13
CA LYS A 792 40.85 -2.51 -6.50
C LYS A 792 39.77 -1.55 -7.01
N ILE A 793 39.05 -0.87 -6.12
CA ILE A 793 37.94 0.01 -6.48
C ILE A 793 38.27 1.50 -6.29
N GLY A 794 39.50 1.80 -5.77
CA GLY A 794 39.91 3.19 -5.55
C GLY A 794 39.19 3.88 -4.38
N ILE A 795 38.71 3.10 -3.39
CA ILE A 795 38.02 3.63 -2.19
C ILE A 795 39.03 3.93 -1.10
N GLY A 796 39.17 5.19 -0.73
CA GLY A 796 40.00 5.61 0.40
C GLY A 796 39.24 5.44 1.74
N ASN A 797 39.95 4.92 2.74
CA ASN A 797 39.61 4.84 4.17
C ASN A 797 38.22 4.30 4.55
N LEU A 798 38.22 3.00 4.84
CA LEU A 798 37.10 2.28 5.43
C LEU A 798 37.49 1.67 6.77
N GLU A 799 37.81 2.47 7.75
CA GLU A 799 38.19 1.90 9.05
C GLU A 799 37.04 1.62 10.03
N GLN A 800 35.77 1.77 9.66
CA GLN A 800 34.74 1.80 10.69
C GLN A 800 33.42 1.02 10.41
N ALA A 801 33.34 0.06 9.52
CA ALA A 801 32.05 -0.42 9.08
C ALA A 801 31.55 -1.79 9.59
N ASN A 802 32.23 -2.57 10.40
CA ASN A 802 31.73 -3.88 10.83
C ASN A 802 32.29 -4.35 12.17
N GLU A 803 32.11 -3.61 13.26
CA GLU A 803 32.21 -4.21 14.59
C GLU A 803 30.85 -4.82 14.98
N PHE A 804 30.76 -6.14 15.02
CA PHE A 804 29.69 -6.85 15.71
C PHE A 804 29.95 -6.77 17.22
N PHE A 805 28.93 -6.43 17.97
CA PHE A 805 29.01 -6.29 19.42
C PHE A 805 28.41 -7.53 20.08
N GLU A 806 29.13 -8.13 21.02
CA GLU A 806 28.54 -9.11 21.95
C GLU A 806 27.61 -8.39 22.92
N ILE A 807 26.49 -9.00 23.31
CA ILE A 807 25.62 -8.45 24.35
C ILE A 807 26.26 -8.63 25.73
N ASN A 808 26.94 -7.62 26.23
CA ASN A 808 27.52 -7.59 27.57
C ASN A 808 27.72 -6.14 28.05
N GLU A 809 28.12 -5.98 29.33
CA GLU A 809 28.35 -4.65 29.94
C GLU A 809 29.37 -3.78 29.16
N LYS A 810 30.37 -4.42 28.51
CA LYS A 810 31.37 -3.72 27.70
C LYS A 810 30.76 -3.14 26.43
N THR A 811 29.69 -3.77 25.90
CA THR A 811 28.98 -3.28 24.71
C THR A 811 28.26 -1.97 25.01
N ILE A 812 27.61 -1.86 26.17
CA ILE A 812 26.95 -0.62 26.61
C ILE A 812 27.97 0.49 26.77
N GLN A 813 29.16 0.21 27.31
CA GLN A 813 30.24 1.18 27.44
C GLN A 813 30.77 1.60 26.07
N LYS A 814 30.97 0.66 25.14
CA LYS A 814 31.37 0.96 23.77
C LYS A 814 30.35 1.83 23.03
N ILE A 815 29.04 1.62 23.24
CA ILE A 815 27.97 2.46 22.69
C ILE A 815 28.11 3.90 23.20
N LYS A 816 28.53 4.07 24.47
CA LYS A 816 28.71 5.41 25.05
C LYS A 816 29.98 6.10 24.55
N ASP A 817 31.05 5.35 24.34
CA ASP A 817 32.40 5.86 24.15
C ASP A 817 32.84 5.93 22.67
N SER A 818 32.11 5.33 21.72
CA SER A 818 32.52 5.27 20.32
C SER A 818 32.26 6.58 19.56
N GLN A 819 33.18 6.91 18.66
CA GLN A 819 33.10 8.08 17.76
C GLN A 819 32.45 7.77 16.42
N ASP A 820 31.84 6.58 16.28
CA ASP A 820 31.22 6.14 15.05
C ASP A 820 29.94 6.92 14.70
N ASN A 821 29.60 6.94 13.43
CA ASN A 821 28.36 7.52 12.95
C ASN A 821 27.15 6.78 13.55
N ASP A 822 26.29 7.48 14.27
CA ASP A 822 25.16 6.92 15.04
C ASP A 822 24.25 6.00 14.20
N ASN A 823 24.09 6.25 12.90
CA ASN A 823 23.31 5.38 12.00
C ASN A 823 23.95 4.02 11.81
N THR A 824 25.28 3.96 11.64
CA THR A 824 26.02 2.72 11.52
C THR A 824 25.93 1.90 12.81
N ARG A 825 25.92 2.59 13.96
CA ARG A 825 25.75 1.97 15.29
C ARG A 825 24.39 1.32 15.43
N VAL A 826 23.29 2.00 15.08
CA VAL A 826 21.94 1.42 15.15
C VAL A 826 21.90 0.12 14.37
N ILE A 827 22.36 0.14 13.11
CA ILE A 827 22.33 -1.04 12.23
C ILE A 827 23.20 -2.18 12.77
N ASN A 828 24.41 -1.87 13.24
CA ASN A 828 25.34 -2.89 13.75
C ASN A 828 24.85 -3.50 15.07
N LEU A 829 24.26 -2.71 15.94
CA LEU A 829 23.70 -3.18 17.20
C LEU A 829 22.48 -4.07 16.98
N VAL A 830 21.56 -3.70 16.06
CA VAL A 830 20.44 -4.55 15.70
C VAL A 830 20.93 -5.88 15.09
N LYS A 831 21.88 -5.83 14.15
CA LYS A 831 22.48 -7.06 13.59
C LYS A 831 23.15 -7.95 14.62
N SER A 832 23.73 -7.36 15.66
CA SER A 832 24.31 -8.14 16.75
C SER A 832 23.24 -8.87 17.57
N ILE A 833 22.08 -8.23 17.80
CA ILE A 833 20.92 -8.87 18.46
C ILE A 833 20.36 -9.97 17.57
N GLU A 834 20.17 -9.70 16.25
CA GLU A 834 19.71 -10.67 15.27
C GLU A 834 20.58 -11.93 15.30
N ARG A 835 21.90 -11.76 15.30
CA ARG A 835 22.85 -12.88 15.33
C ARG A 835 22.78 -13.69 16.62
N ILE A 836 22.66 -13.02 17.77
CA ILE A 836 22.60 -13.73 19.06
C ILE A 836 21.29 -14.51 19.17
N ALA A 837 20.17 -13.93 18.71
CA ALA A 837 18.89 -14.62 18.66
C ALA A 837 18.91 -15.82 17.69
N GLU A 838 19.67 -15.74 16.59
CA GLU A 838 19.90 -16.87 15.69
C GLU A 838 20.80 -17.97 16.32
N GLU A 839 21.82 -17.58 17.10
CA GLU A 839 22.74 -18.50 17.74
C GLU A 839 22.12 -19.20 18.95
N GLU A 840 21.23 -18.55 19.69
CA GLU A 840 20.53 -19.06 20.88
C GLU A 840 19.01 -19.22 20.58
N SER A 841 18.65 -19.78 19.43
CA SER A 841 17.28 -19.87 18.90
C SER A 841 16.29 -20.64 19.79
N GLU A 842 16.74 -21.34 20.82
CA GLU A 842 15.90 -22.05 21.78
C GLU A 842 15.47 -21.16 22.97
N ASP A 843 15.97 -19.93 23.08
CA ASP A 843 15.63 -19.04 24.19
C ASP A 843 14.44 -18.13 23.81
N PRO A 844 13.24 -18.34 24.40
CA PRO A 844 12.05 -17.57 24.07
C PRO A 844 12.17 -16.05 24.28
N PHE A 845 13.06 -15.62 25.17
CA PHE A 845 13.29 -14.19 25.42
C PHE A 845 14.05 -13.53 24.29
N LEU A 846 14.99 -14.23 23.66
CA LEU A 846 15.76 -13.67 22.56
C LEU A 846 14.93 -13.43 21.33
N ILE A 847 13.87 -14.22 21.12
CA ILE A 847 12.90 -13.99 20.04
C ILE A 847 12.19 -12.66 20.25
N GLY A 848 11.71 -12.37 21.45
CA GLY A 848 11.08 -11.07 21.76
C GLY A 848 12.05 -9.89 21.67
N LEU A 849 13.34 -10.10 22.03
CA LEU A 849 14.37 -9.07 21.86
C LEU A 849 14.70 -8.82 20.39
N LEU A 850 14.73 -9.89 19.59
CA LEU A 850 14.91 -9.79 18.13
C LEU A 850 13.79 -8.99 17.47
N GLU A 851 12.55 -9.32 17.77
CA GLU A 851 11.39 -8.59 17.23
C GLU A 851 11.42 -7.10 17.60
N ARG A 852 11.77 -6.78 18.85
CA ARG A 852 11.94 -5.38 19.29
C ARG A 852 13.08 -4.69 18.55
N ALA A 853 14.21 -5.36 18.35
CA ALA A 853 15.37 -4.82 17.65
C ALA A 853 15.08 -4.62 16.15
N GLU A 854 14.40 -5.57 15.52
CA GLU A 854 13.93 -5.44 14.13
C GLU A 854 12.94 -4.28 13.98
N GLN A 855 12.04 -4.08 14.94
CA GLN A 855 11.11 -2.96 14.93
C GLN A 855 11.83 -1.62 15.08
N VAL A 856 12.85 -1.53 15.94
CA VAL A 856 13.69 -0.34 16.04
C VAL A 856 14.40 -0.07 14.72
N ARG A 857 14.95 -1.10 14.08
CA ARG A 857 15.57 -0.98 12.76
C ARG A 857 14.57 -0.51 11.71
N GLU A 858 13.39 -1.11 11.66
CA GLU A 858 12.35 -0.75 10.68
C GLU A 858 11.88 0.68 10.88
N ASN A 859 11.60 1.07 12.12
CA ASN A 859 11.20 2.45 12.45
C ASN A 859 12.33 3.44 12.13
N PHE A 860 13.58 3.05 12.36
CA PHE A 860 14.74 3.85 12.05
C PHE A 860 14.96 3.97 10.53
N GLU A 861 14.93 2.86 9.81
CA GLU A 861 15.04 2.83 8.33
C GLU A 861 13.88 3.57 7.66
N ASN A 862 12.70 3.50 8.23
CA ASN A 862 11.50 4.23 7.78
C ASN A 862 11.42 5.68 8.33
N ARG A 863 12.42 6.11 9.10
CA ARG A 863 12.54 7.46 9.70
C ARG A 863 11.38 7.86 10.62
N GLN A 864 10.80 6.91 11.27
CA GLN A 864 9.73 7.11 12.27
C GLN A 864 10.29 7.47 13.64
N VAL A 865 11.55 7.13 13.88
CA VAL A 865 12.30 7.49 15.09
C VAL A 865 13.64 8.16 14.71
N SER A 866 14.11 9.07 15.54
CA SER A 866 15.43 9.67 15.37
C SER A 866 16.53 8.66 15.69
N THR A 867 17.75 8.93 15.22
CA THR A 867 18.91 8.07 15.53
C THR A 867 19.14 7.95 17.02
N GLN A 868 18.95 9.03 17.77
CA GLN A 868 19.11 9.04 19.22
C GLN A 868 18.05 8.20 19.92
N GLU A 869 16.78 8.31 19.53
CA GLU A 869 15.69 7.47 20.05
C GLU A 869 15.94 5.99 19.73
N ALA A 870 16.36 5.67 18.50
CA ALA A 870 16.71 4.30 18.12
C ALA A 870 17.86 3.74 18.97
N LEU A 871 18.93 4.54 19.21
CA LEU A 871 20.04 4.13 20.06
C LEU A 871 19.61 3.94 21.52
N GLU A 872 18.74 4.80 22.04
CA GLU A 872 18.21 4.66 23.41
C GLU A 872 17.33 3.41 23.54
N GLU A 873 16.51 3.10 22.53
CA GLU A 873 15.70 1.88 22.54
C GLU A 873 16.55 0.62 22.44
N ILE A 874 17.53 0.58 21.55
CA ILE A 874 18.47 -0.53 21.44
C ILE A 874 19.25 -0.71 22.74
N LYS A 875 19.69 0.38 23.35
CA LYS A 875 20.36 0.34 24.65
C LYS A 875 19.48 -0.30 25.73
N LYS A 876 18.20 0.04 25.80
CA LYS A 876 17.25 -0.60 26.71
C LYS A 876 17.16 -2.11 26.47
N ILE A 877 17.11 -2.53 25.19
CA ILE A 877 17.09 -3.94 24.83
C ILE A 877 18.33 -4.66 25.35
N TYR A 878 19.53 -4.07 25.18
CA TYR A 878 20.78 -4.63 25.72
C TYR A 878 20.81 -4.66 27.25
N GLU A 879 20.37 -3.59 27.91
CA GLU A 879 20.30 -3.53 29.38
C GLU A 879 19.31 -4.56 29.96
N ASP A 880 18.19 -4.76 29.27
CA ASP A 880 17.19 -5.78 29.64
C ASP A 880 17.77 -7.19 29.51
N ASP A 881 18.52 -7.49 28.43
CA ASP A 881 19.13 -8.80 28.25
C ASP A 881 20.25 -9.06 29.25
N ILE A 882 21.11 -8.07 29.53
CA ILE A 882 22.18 -8.22 30.56
C ILE A 882 21.56 -8.46 31.93
N ARG A 883 20.54 -7.71 32.31
CA ARG A 883 19.85 -7.89 33.58
C ARG A 883 19.22 -9.26 33.66
N ARG A 884 18.59 -9.71 32.59
CA ARG A 884 18.02 -11.05 32.45
C ARG A 884 19.07 -12.14 32.64
N LYS A 885 20.16 -12.08 31.88
CA LYS A 885 21.24 -13.10 31.96
C LYS A 885 21.86 -13.19 33.34
N LYS A 886 22.01 -12.03 34.01
CA LYS A 886 22.52 -11.99 35.38
C LYS A 886 21.55 -12.65 36.37
N GLU A 887 20.27 -12.30 36.31
CA GLU A 887 19.23 -12.87 37.17
C GLU A 887 19.05 -14.38 36.90
N GLN A 888 19.09 -14.78 35.62
CA GLN A 888 19.06 -16.19 35.21
C GLN A 888 20.20 -16.97 35.76
N ALA A 889 21.42 -16.43 35.66
CA ALA A 889 22.62 -17.06 36.21
C ALA A 889 22.62 -17.17 37.74
N GLU A 890 22.18 -16.10 38.44
CA GLU A 890 22.02 -16.07 39.88
C GLU A 890 21.05 -17.18 40.40
N LYS A 891 20.00 -17.46 39.62
CA LYS A 891 18.99 -18.47 39.95
C LYS A 891 19.36 -19.86 39.43
N GLY A 892 20.34 -19.99 38.56
CA GLY A 892 20.74 -21.25 37.94
C GLY A 892 19.66 -21.86 37.01
N PHE A 893 18.83 -21.04 36.37
CA PHE A 893 17.77 -21.49 35.48
C PHE A 893 18.26 -21.59 34.04
N ASP A 894 17.76 -22.60 33.30
CA ASP A 894 17.86 -22.60 31.84
C ASP A 894 16.89 -21.60 31.21
N GLY A 895 16.98 -21.37 29.90
CA GLY A 895 16.18 -20.36 29.20
C GLY A 895 14.67 -20.54 29.37
N LEU A 896 14.17 -21.75 29.17
CA LEU A 896 12.74 -22.07 29.35
C LEU A 896 12.30 -21.89 30.82
N THR A 897 13.08 -22.35 31.77
CA THR A 897 12.76 -22.23 33.20
C THR A 897 12.72 -20.77 33.63
N PHE A 898 13.66 -19.98 33.14
CA PHE A 898 13.69 -18.57 33.42
C PHE A 898 12.54 -17.80 32.78
N PHE A 899 12.17 -18.20 31.57
CA PHE A 899 10.98 -17.64 30.90
C PHE A 899 9.69 -17.86 31.68
N ILE A 900 9.49 -19.12 32.15
CA ILE A 900 8.35 -19.45 33.01
C ILE A 900 8.38 -18.60 34.28
N TYR A 901 9.56 -18.52 34.94
CA TYR A 901 9.75 -17.72 36.15
C TYR A 901 9.37 -16.25 35.96
N ARG A 902 9.83 -15.61 34.88
CA ARG A 902 9.53 -14.20 34.59
C ARG A 902 8.06 -13.99 34.29
N THR A 903 7.46 -14.85 33.48
CA THR A 903 6.01 -14.76 33.19
C THR A 903 5.17 -14.83 34.46
N LEU A 904 5.52 -15.72 35.38
CA LEU A 904 4.82 -15.82 36.66
C LEU A 904 5.07 -14.62 37.58
N LEU A 905 6.30 -14.11 37.59
CA LEU A 905 6.69 -12.95 38.37
C LEU A 905 5.96 -11.67 37.86
N ASP A 906 5.94 -11.47 36.56
CA ASP A 906 5.28 -10.34 35.92
C ASP A 906 3.75 -10.38 36.10
N SER A 907 3.20 -11.59 36.31
CA SER A 907 1.80 -11.79 36.71
C SER A 907 1.55 -11.59 38.23
N ASN A 908 2.56 -11.13 38.99
CA ASN A 908 2.53 -10.91 40.42
C ASN A 908 2.15 -12.16 41.24
N LEU A 909 2.54 -13.37 40.78
CA LEU A 909 2.29 -14.60 41.51
C LEU A 909 3.21 -14.72 42.74
N LYS A 910 2.65 -15.01 43.85
CA LYS A 910 3.42 -15.30 45.08
C LYS A 910 4.21 -16.62 44.89
N ASN A 911 5.43 -16.65 45.42
CA ASN A 911 6.30 -17.85 45.31
C ASN A 911 6.58 -18.31 43.86
N ALA A 912 6.66 -17.35 42.88
CA ALA A 912 6.88 -17.66 41.48
C ALA A 912 8.03 -18.66 41.25
N GLU A 913 9.11 -18.62 42.02
CA GLU A 913 10.24 -19.56 41.92
C GLU A 913 9.87 -21.01 42.24
N SER A 914 9.07 -21.23 43.27
CA SER A 914 8.59 -22.56 43.64
C SER A 914 7.66 -23.13 42.57
N VAL A 915 6.73 -22.31 42.11
CA VAL A 915 5.77 -22.68 41.03
C VAL A 915 6.52 -22.97 39.73
N THR A 916 7.55 -22.20 39.41
CA THR A 916 8.40 -22.41 38.21
C THR A 916 9.05 -23.79 38.25
N LYS A 917 9.59 -24.22 39.41
CA LYS A 917 10.20 -25.54 39.56
C LYS A 917 9.18 -26.67 39.36
N GLN A 918 7.97 -26.51 39.87
CA GLN A 918 6.86 -27.45 39.65
C GLN A 918 6.42 -27.51 38.18
N ILE A 919 6.26 -26.37 37.54
CA ILE A 919 5.91 -26.34 36.13
C ILE A 919 7.03 -26.95 35.27
N LYS A 920 8.31 -26.74 35.65
CA LYS A 920 9.44 -27.36 34.93
C LYS A 920 9.38 -28.89 35.02
N GLU A 921 9.02 -29.44 36.19
CA GLU A 921 8.84 -30.90 36.33
C GLU A 921 7.76 -31.42 35.39
N GLU A 922 6.69 -30.65 35.19
CA GLU A 922 5.66 -31.01 34.22
C GLU A 922 6.16 -30.98 32.77
N PHE A 923 7.08 -30.08 32.40
CA PHE A 923 7.75 -30.09 31.10
C PHE A 923 8.64 -31.32 30.93
N VAL A 924 9.33 -31.75 31.99
CA VAL A 924 10.16 -32.97 31.96
C VAL A 924 9.28 -34.21 31.83
N ASN A 925 8.09 -34.21 32.46
CA ASN A 925 7.15 -35.33 32.41
C ASN A 925 6.44 -35.45 31.05
N ASN A 926 6.38 -34.36 30.30
CA ASN A 926 5.68 -34.26 29.00
C ASN A 926 6.66 -33.77 27.90
N PRO A 927 7.69 -34.51 27.55
CA PRO A 927 8.78 -34.03 26.69
C PRO A 927 8.34 -33.75 25.23
N ASN A 928 7.26 -34.39 24.77
CA ASN A 928 6.75 -34.23 23.40
C ASN A 928 5.56 -33.22 23.34
N TRP A 929 5.45 -32.36 24.31
CA TRP A 929 4.33 -31.39 24.38
C TRP A 929 4.19 -30.51 23.13
N LYS A 930 5.29 -30.24 22.41
CA LYS A 930 5.29 -29.47 21.15
C LYS A 930 4.63 -30.22 19.99
N SER A 931 4.50 -31.55 20.06
CA SER A 931 4.04 -32.40 18.98
C SER A 931 2.88 -33.32 19.37
N SER A 932 2.54 -33.39 20.66
CA SER A 932 1.52 -34.29 21.21
C SER A 932 0.43 -33.49 21.91
N GLU A 933 -0.77 -33.40 21.32
CA GLU A 933 -1.94 -32.74 21.95
C GLU A 933 -2.25 -33.33 23.34
N LYS A 934 -1.99 -34.62 23.52
CA LYS A 934 -2.22 -35.30 24.82
C LYS A 934 -1.25 -34.77 25.86
N GLU A 935 0.06 -34.77 25.57
CA GLU A 935 1.08 -34.28 26.49
C GLU A 935 0.94 -32.79 26.74
N LEU A 936 0.58 -31.99 25.71
CA LEU A 936 0.31 -30.58 25.86
C LEU A 936 -0.88 -30.31 26.82
N ARG A 937 -1.91 -31.15 26.75
CA ARG A 937 -3.07 -31.02 27.62
C ARG A 937 -2.71 -31.40 29.07
N GLU A 938 -1.96 -32.46 29.30
CA GLU A 938 -1.48 -32.85 30.63
C GLU A 938 -0.50 -31.81 31.20
N LEU A 939 0.43 -31.30 30.37
CA LEU A 939 1.32 -30.22 30.75
C LEU A 939 0.55 -28.95 31.19
N ARG A 940 -0.40 -28.49 30.38
CA ARG A 940 -1.27 -27.34 30.73
C ARG A 940 -2.01 -27.55 32.03
N LYS A 941 -2.54 -28.74 32.21
CA LYS A 941 -3.25 -29.12 33.42
C LYS A 941 -2.32 -29.13 34.65
N GLY A 942 -1.12 -29.71 34.55
CA GLY A 942 -0.12 -29.72 35.60
C GLY A 942 0.32 -28.30 35.97
N ALA A 943 0.64 -27.50 34.98
CA ALA A 943 1.00 -26.08 35.14
C ALA A 943 -0.15 -25.27 35.77
N TYR A 944 -1.39 -25.53 35.36
CA TYR A 944 -2.56 -24.86 35.95
C TYR A 944 -2.70 -25.20 37.46
N TYR A 945 -2.55 -26.44 37.85
CA TYR A 945 -2.62 -26.84 39.27
C TYR A 945 -1.46 -26.29 40.08
N ALA A 946 -0.26 -26.17 39.48
CA ALA A 946 0.89 -25.55 40.14
C ALA A 946 0.64 -24.06 40.43
N VAL A 947 0.03 -23.35 39.53
CA VAL A 947 -0.34 -21.93 39.72
C VAL A 947 -1.50 -21.81 40.70
N LEU A 948 -2.52 -22.65 40.61
CA LEU A 948 -3.69 -22.63 41.46
C LEU A 948 -3.36 -22.94 42.93
N ALA A 949 -2.27 -23.66 43.20
CA ALA A 949 -1.80 -23.91 44.55
C ALA A 949 -1.35 -22.66 45.33
N GLU A 950 -0.96 -21.60 44.58
CA GLU A 950 -0.47 -20.33 45.14
C GLU A 950 -1.39 -19.11 44.79
N GLU A 951 -2.37 -19.31 43.94
CA GLU A 951 -3.38 -18.30 43.58
C GLU A 951 -4.78 -18.83 43.83
N ASP A 952 -5.47 -18.21 44.77
CA ASP A 952 -6.83 -18.63 45.21
C ASP A 952 -7.92 -18.34 44.16
N ASP A 953 -7.61 -17.46 43.18
CA ASP A 953 -8.54 -17.07 42.13
C ASP A 953 -8.36 -17.96 40.89
N ILE A 954 -9.38 -18.78 40.60
CA ILE A 954 -9.42 -19.73 39.49
C ILE A 954 -9.28 -19.03 38.13
N ASP A 955 -9.96 -17.90 37.95
CA ASP A 955 -9.93 -17.17 36.65
C ASP A 955 -8.59 -16.51 36.44
N LYS A 956 -7.96 -16.03 37.50
CA LYS A 956 -6.62 -15.44 37.42
C LYS A 956 -5.55 -16.52 37.14
N ALA A 957 -5.65 -17.68 37.79
CA ALA A 957 -4.76 -18.82 37.51
C ALA A 957 -4.89 -19.27 36.04
N ALA A 958 -6.11 -19.37 35.53
CA ALA A 958 -6.37 -19.70 34.14
C ALA A 958 -5.73 -18.68 33.18
N THR A 959 -5.87 -17.39 33.45
CA THR A 959 -5.31 -16.30 32.67
C THR A 959 -3.80 -16.34 32.63
N ILE A 960 -3.12 -16.59 33.75
CA ILE A 960 -1.66 -16.71 33.85
C ILE A 960 -1.16 -17.87 32.97
N ILE A 961 -1.83 -19.01 33.05
CA ILE A 961 -1.44 -20.19 32.25
C ILE A 961 -1.71 -19.94 30.77
N GLU A 962 -2.80 -19.33 30.42
CA GLU A 962 -3.09 -18.98 29.02
C GLU A 962 -2.03 -18.01 28.46
N GLN A 963 -1.63 -17.01 29.20
CA GLN A 963 -0.55 -16.10 28.85
C GLN A 963 0.78 -16.84 28.67
N LEU A 964 1.13 -17.71 29.64
CA LEU A 964 2.36 -18.51 29.57
C LEU A 964 2.41 -19.36 28.29
N PHE A 965 1.34 -20.11 28.01
CA PHE A 965 1.33 -20.99 26.85
C PHE A 965 1.19 -20.24 25.53
N ASN A 966 0.49 -19.10 25.48
CA ASN A 966 0.44 -18.25 24.29
C ASN A 966 1.82 -17.72 23.93
N HIS A 967 2.59 -17.24 24.91
CA HIS A 967 3.97 -16.81 24.68
C HIS A 967 4.88 -17.98 24.27
N LEU A 968 4.71 -19.16 24.87
CA LEU A 968 5.48 -20.35 24.46
C LEU A 968 5.13 -20.79 23.03
N PHE A 969 3.87 -20.71 22.63
CA PHE A 969 3.48 -21.04 21.27
C PHE A 969 4.05 -20.06 20.25
N ILE A 970 4.08 -18.78 20.59
CA ILE A 970 4.74 -17.76 19.76
C ILE A 970 6.25 -18.06 19.68
N ALA A 971 6.88 -18.34 20.81
CA ALA A 971 8.32 -18.56 20.88
C ALA A 971 8.77 -19.84 20.14
N TYR A 972 7.94 -20.87 20.12
CA TYR A 972 8.26 -22.15 19.48
C TYR A 972 7.49 -22.38 18.17
N GLU A 973 6.84 -21.35 17.62
CA GLU A 973 6.06 -21.41 16.37
C GLU A 973 5.00 -22.55 16.38
N LEU A 974 4.29 -22.77 17.48
CA LEU A 974 3.32 -23.84 17.68
C LEU A 974 1.88 -23.36 17.49
#